data_c8e5a388df705228598213670f6ae7f8
#
_entry.id   c8e5a388df705228598213670f6ae7f8
#
_cell.length_a   1.000
_cell.length_b   1.000
_cell.length_c   1.000
_cell.angle_alpha   90.00
_cell.angle_beta   90.00
_cell.angle_gamma   90.00
#
_symmetry.space_group_name_H-M   'P 1'
#
loop_
_entity.id
_entity.type
_entity.pdbx_description
1 polymer ?
#
loop_
_entity_poly.entity_id
_entity_poly.type
_entity_poly.pdbx_seq_one_letter_code
_entity_poly.pdbx_strand_id
1 'polypeptide(L)'
;MELIERDDFLTSLNNGFKRAASGDGHCFFIVGEAGIGKTSLVKTFLKEIEDECTEYVGACDSLFTPRPLAPLYDLALQINEDWVDKIESISSRAELFTKFVQVLTHKQRPVVVVFEDIHWADEATLDFVKFFARRISRTKCLFILTCRDEEIKQQLPLRNVLGDLAPDTFTRLELTPLSRQAVQKLADQKGYDGEDVYSISAGNPFYVNEILASYSSGIPNNVKDSILSVYNRLEEEAKNVWQQLSVIPEGLEVSRLYKIDHSWHEAIGNCIASRILIIRNNKIFFKHELYRRTIEVSLSPFKRIALNKNLLQLFLSSFEEQGEIEKIVHYAKNANENELVVKYAPLAAKQAACVGAHIEASKLFLTAIEYSEGDDTDQLVTFYEDYAYECYLTNQIREAITYQAKALTIWKEKKEIEQIGNSLRFLSRLWWFEGNHQKAEHFAKQAITVLDEQPSSKAKAMAYSNMAQLKMLSDQTDECIYWGEKAIAVAREINDEETPVHAMTSMGSTLMLGQSSKSQGIALLKQSLSVSLKNSYHEHAARAYAALGSNAATIKDYDFAKKTLEEGISYCEERDLDSLKLYMLGWKARVNLELGNWAEAYKIANKLLTKENLLPVIKIGALAVAATVKMRKGEQDVLPLLLEAKTLALRTTELQRIIPVLVALLEYEWVTGKTYIEQEILDRAVKGFVEADKISKKSRFCFWLKKVRKQRAEPKEDLKRLINATTAQEESASWEELSCPYEQALSLFDGNEDNKRKALSIIQQLGADAVSEKLKMEMRSSGIKKIPRGIRESTKINPAQLTNRELDVLQLLKNGTHNKEIAETLFISPKTVDHHISSILFKLDVSSRAKAVAEAARLGILK
;
A
#
# COMPACT_ATOMS: atom_id res chain seq x y z
N MET A 1 -28.78 -1.12 30.00
CA MET A 1 -29.43 -2.28 29.37
C MET A 1 -28.49 -3.43 29.61
N GLU A 2 -28.94 -4.50 30.21
CA GLU A 2 -28.07 -5.66 30.47
C GLU A 2 -27.73 -6.31 29.11
N LEU A 3 -26.46 -6.55 28.84
CA LEU A 3 -26.02 -7.23 27.62
C LEU A 3 -26.29 -8.73 27.78
N ILE A 4 -26.94 -9.32 26.80
CA ILE A 4 -27.29 -10.74 26.81
C ILE A 4 -26.37 -11.48 25.86
N GLU A 5 -25.79 -12.59 26.33
CA GLU A 5 -24.86 -13.45 25.59
C GLU A 5 -23.63 -12.67 25.05
N ARG A 6 -23.08 -11.75 25.86
CA ARG A 6 -21.90 -10.96 25.49
C ARG A 6 -20.76 -11.04 26.52
N ASP A 7 -20.91 -11.88 27.56
CA ASP A 7 -19.93 -11.99 28.66
C ASP A 7 -18.57 -12.47 28.20
N ASP A 8 -18.49 -13.39 27.24
CA ASP A 8 -17.22 -13.87 26.68
C ASP A 8 -16.49 -12.77 25.92
N PHE A 9 -17.23 -11.93 25.20
CA PHE A 9 -16.67 -10.78 24.48
C PHE A 9 -16.17 -9.70 25.44
N LEU A 10 -16.92 -9.40 26.50
CA LEU A 10 -16.50 -8.48 27.57
C LEU A 10 -15.27 -9.02 28.28
N THR A 11 -15.26 -10.31 28.58
CA THR A 11 -14.08 -10.97 29.18
C THR A 11 -12.84 -10.85 28.29
N SER A 12 -13.01 -11.03 26.99
CA SER A 12 -11.92 -10.88 26.02
C SER A 12 -11.38 -9.44 25.97
N LEU A 13 -12.28 -8.44 25.94
CA LEU A 13 -11.91 -7.03 25.98
C LEU A 13 -11.21 -6.65 27.30
N ASN A 14 -11.74 -7.12 28.43
CA ASN A 14 -11.14 -6.90 29.76
C ASN A 14 -9.76 -7.54 29.88
N ASN A 15 -9.56 -8.73 29.33
CA ASN A 15 -8.23 -9.37 29.29
C ASN A 15 -7.25 -8.58 28.40
N GLY A 16 -7.72 -8.10 27.25
CA GLY A 16 -6.94 -7.22 26.38
C GLY A 16 -6.55 -5.92 27.08
N PHE A 17 -7.48 -5.32 27.84
CA PHE A 17 -7.19 -4.11 28.61
C PHE A 17 -6.15 -4.34 29.71
N LYS A 18 -6.25 -5.44 30.45
CA LYS A 18 -5.24 -5.80 31.47
C LYS A 18 -3.86 -6.01 30.87
N ARG A 19 -3.77 -6.62 29.69
CA ARG A 19 -2.52 -6.74 28.94
C ARG A 19 -1.97 -5.37 28.52
N ALA A 20 -2.82 -4.53 27.96
CA ALA A 20 -2.45 -3.18 27.56
C ALA A 20 -1.97 -2.35 28.77
N ALA A 21 -2.67 -2.41 29.91
CA ALA A 21 -2.28 -1.74 31.14
C ALA A 21 -0.88 -2.17 31.64
N SER A 22 -0.48 -3.43 31.41
CA SER A 22 0.86 -3.95 31.72
C SER A 22 1.94 -3.59 30.68
N GLY A 23 1.58 -2.87 29.60
CA GLY A 23 2.52 -2.43 28.57
C GLY A 23 2.57 -3.34 27.32
N ASP A 24 1.66 -4.33 27.22
CA ASP A 24 1.46 -5.18 26.04
C ASP A 24 0.17 -4.78 25.35
N GLY A 25 0.22 -3.66 24.61
CA GLY A 25 -0.92 -3.09 23.92
C GLY A 25 -1.46 -4.01 22.83
N HIS A 26 -2.77 -3.92 22.59
CA HIS A 26 -3.49 -4.83 21.72
C HIS A 26 -4.56 -4.15 20.88
N CYS A 27 -4.91 -4.74 19.73
CA CYS A 27 -5.95 -4.25 18.85
C CYS A 27 -7.11 -5.26 18.78
N PHE A 28 -8.35 -4.79 18.97
CA PHE A 28 -9.54 -5.57 18.72
C PHE A 28 -10.31 -5.10 17.50
N PHE A 29 -10.75 -6.05 16.71
CA PHE A 29 -11.55 -5.82 15.54
C PHE A 29 -12.94 -6.47 15.75
N ILE A 30 -13.92 -5.64 16.14
CA ILE A 30 -15.28 -6.10 16.45
C ILE A 30 -16.13 -6.04 15.20
N VAL A 31 -16.55 -7.20 14.72
CA VAL A 31 -17.29 -7.37 13.47
C VAL A 31 -18.65 -7.97 13.71
N GLY A 32 -19.61 -7.63 12.87
CA GLY A 32 -20.95 -8.22 12.87
C GLY A 32 -21.97 -7.35 12.14
N GLU A 33 -23.16 -7.86 11.94
CA GLU A 33 -24.25 -7.20 11.24
C GLU A 33 -24.66 -5.85 11.84
N ALA A 34 -25.37 -5.05 11.07
CA ALA A 34 -26.01 -3.84 11.58
C ALA A 34 -27.03 -4.20 12.69
N GLY A 35 -26.98 -3.47 13.81
CA GLY A 35 -27.90 -3.74 14.94
C GLY A 35 -27.51 -4.91 15.88
N ILE A 36 -26.41 -5.62 15.61
CA ILE A 36 -25.96 -6.77 16.42
C ILE A 36 -25.44 -6.40 17.82
N GLY A 37 -25.23 -5.11 18.06
CA GLY A 37 -24.85 -4.59 19.38
C GLY A 37 -23.37 -4.26 19.55
N LYS A 38 -22.60 -4.02 18.46
CA LYS A 38 -21.17 -3.63 18.52
C LYS A 38 -20.93 -2.41 19.42
N THR A 39 -21.59 -1.32 19.12
CA THR A 39 -21.47 -0.07 19.91
C THR A 39 -21.94 -0.25 21.36
N SER A 40 -22.95 -1.09 21.60
CA SER A 40 -23.42 -1.39 22.97
C SER A 40 -22.39 -2.17 23.77
N LEU A 41 -21.72 -3.14 23.14
CA LEU A 41 -20.62 -3.90 23.75
C LEU A 41 -19.46 -2.97 24.13
N VAL A 42 -19.01 -2.16 23.19
CA VAL A 42 -17.90 -1.21 23.42
C VAL A 42 -18.25 -0.23 24.55
N LYS A 43 -19.45 0.33 24.56
CA LYS A 43 -19.89 1.26 25.61
C LYS A 43 -19.98 0.63 26.98
N THR A 44 -20.50 -0.60 27.08
CA THR A 44 -20.55 -1.30 28.34
C THR A 44 -19.16 -1.59 28.86
N PHE A 45 -18.26 -2.02 27.98
CA PHE A 45 -16.85 -2.23 28.31
C PHE A 45 -16.18 -0.93 28.81
N LEU A 46 -16.31 0.18 28.06
CA LEU A 46 -15.74 1.48 28.45
C LEU A 46 -16.25 1.94 29.82
N LYS A 47 -17.57 1.75 30.09
CA LYS A 47 -18.17 2.07 31.39
C LYS A 47 -17.59 1.23 32.54
N GLU A 48 -17.25 -0.03 32.27
CA GLU A 48 -16.65 -0.90 33.32
C GLU A 48 -15.25 -0.45 33.73
N ILE A 49 -14.49 0.21 32.82
CA ILE A 49 -13.11 0.63 33.02
C ILE A 49 -12.92 2.16 33.08
N GLU A 50 -14.01 2.95 33.17
CA GLU A 50 -13.99 4.42 33.11
C GLU A 50 -13.00 5.05 34.10
N ASP A 51 -12.91 4.53 35.30
CA ASP A 51 -12.01 5.03 36.34
C ASP A 51 -10.54 4.59 36.15
N GLU A 52 -10.27 3.61 35.28
CA GLU A 52 -8.95 2.98 35.12
C GLU A 52 -8.18 3.46 33.88
N CYS A 53 -8.83 4.11 32.91
CA CYS A 53 -8.22 4.49 31.65
C CYS A 53 -8.52 5.94 31.24
N THR A 54 -7.88 6.35 30.15
CA THR A 54 -8.28 7.53 29.36
C THR A 54 -8.85 7.02 28.06
N GLU A 55 -10.07 7.42 27.73
CA GLU A 55 -10.74 7.02 26.49
C GLU A 55 -10.70 8.11 25.43
N TYR A 56 -10.54 7.69 24.17
CA TYR A 56 -10.69 8.52 22.99
C TYR A 56 -11.54 7.78 21.95
N VAL A 57 -12.58 8.44 21.46
CA VAL A 57 -13.51 7.85 20.50
C VAL A 57 -13.58 8.72 19.25
N GLY A 58 -13.31 8.12 18.09
CA GLY A 58 -13.51 8.70 16.78
C GLY A 58 -14.45 7.85 15.94
N ALA A 59 -15.17 8.46 15.02
CA ALA A 59 -16.09 7.77 14.13
C ALA A 59 -15.73 8.05 12.66
N CYS A 60 -16.01 7.07 11.80
CA CYS A 60 -15.96 7.25 10.35
C CYS A 60 -17.37 7.53 9.84
N ASP A 61 -17.52 8.54 9.00
CA ASP A 61 -18.81 8.98 8.50
C ASP A 61 -19.12 8.43 7.11
N SER A 62 -20.38 8.10 6.85
CA SER A 62 -20.86 7.61 5.55
C SER A 62 -21.08 8.75 4.55
N LEU A 63 -20.13 9.66 4.42
CA LEU A 63 -20.18 10.73 3.43
C LEU A 63 -19.73 10.22 2.05
N PHE A 64 -20.20 10.86 0.99
CA PHE A 64 -19.75 10.53 -0.37
C PHE A 64 -18.23 10.72 -0.54
N THR A 65 -17.70 11.76 0.10
CA THR A 65 -16.27 12.02 0.25
C THR A 65 -16.02 12.27 1.73
N PRO A 66 -15.59 11.25 2.50
CA PRO A 66 -15.30 11.44 3.91
C PRO A 66 -14.13 12.43 4.05
N ARG A 67 -14.16 13.20 5.12
CA ARG A 67 -13.01 14.03 5.50
C ARG A 67 -11.82 13.12 5.74
N PRO A 68 -10.69 13.35 5.03
CA PRO A 68 -9.48 12.56 5.30
C PRO A 68 -9.10 12.62 6.78
N LEU A 69 -8.82 11.46 7.37
CA LEU A 69 -8.44 11.33 8.79
C LEU A 69 -9.53 11.80 9.79
N ALA A 70 -10.82 11.76 9.43
CA ALA A 70 -11.91 12.25 10.29
C ALA A 70 -11.83 11.74 11.74
N PRO A 71 -11.61 10.45 12.03
CA PRO A 71 -11.46 9.99 13.41
C PRO A 71 -10.30 10.64 14.18
N LEU A 72 -9.22 11.04 13.51
CA LEU A 72 -8.12 11.73 14.18
C LEU A 72 -8.49 13.17 14.56
N TYR A 73 -9.35 13.82 13.81
CA TYR A 73 -9.91 15.11 14.21
C TYR A 73 -10.79 14.99 15.45
N ASP A 74 -11.61 13.93 15.54
CA ASP A 74 -12.40 13.64 16.75
C ASP A 74 -11.48 13.42 17.97
N LEU A 75 -10.39 12.69 17.80
CA LEU A 75 -9.39 12.51 18.87
C LEU A 75 -8.71 13.84 19.22
N ALA A 76 -8.36 14.64 18.25
CA ALA A 76 -7.70 15.93 18.46
C ALA A 76 -8.52 16.84 19.36
N LEU A 77 -9.81 16.97 19.10
CA LEU A 77 -10.76 17.75 19.92
C LEU A 77 -10.82 17.23 21.37
N GLN A 78 -10.74 15.91 21.57
CA GLN A 78 -10.76 15.29 22.90
C GLN A 78 -9.42 15.43 23.63
N ILE A 79 -8.30 15.58 22.91
CA ILE A 79 -6.97 15.77 23.49
C ILE A 79 -6.80 17.24 23.94
N ASN A 80 -6.97 18.19 23.04
CA ASN A 80 -6.86 19.63 23.24
C ASN A 80 -7.20 20.35 21.92
N GLU A 81 -7.85 21.52 21.96
CA GLU A 81 -8.18 22.33 20.78
C GLU A 81 -6.96 22.67 19.90
N ASP A 82 -5.80 22.95 20.49
CA ASP A 82 -4.53 23.18 19.77
C ASP A 82 -4.11 22.02 18.82
N TRP A 83 -4.70 20.84 18.99
CA TRP A 83 -4.38 19.67 18.14
C TRP A 83 -5.04 19.73 16.79
N VAL A 84 -6.16 20.42 16.65
CA VAL A 84 -6.81 20.63 15.34
C VAL A 84 -5.89 21.48 14.46
N ASP A 85 -5.37 22.58 14.97
CA ASP A 85 -4.42 23.45 14.25
C ASP A 85 -3.14 22.69 13.88
N LYS A 86 -2.70 21.77 14.74
CA LYS A 86 -1.53 20.91 14.47
C LYS A 86 -1.78 19.93 13.34
N ILE A 87 -2.97 19.34 13.22
CA ILE A 87 -3.31 18.46 12.10
C ILE A 87 -3.19 19.24 10.79
N GLU A 88 -3.72 20.45 10.73
CA GLU A 88 -3.75 21.29 9.55
C GLU A 88 -2.36 21.87 9.18
N SER A 89 -1.48 22.05 10.16
CA SER A 89 -0.14 22.60 9.94
C SER A 89 0.92 21.56 9.59
N ILE A 90 0.66 20.26 9.82
CA ILE A 90 1.63 19.18 9.58
C ILE A 90 1.50 18.68 8.14
N SER A 91 2.51 18.92 7.32
CA SER A 91 2.57 18.52 5.92
C SER A 91 2.89 17.02 5.69
N SER A 92 3.18 16.26 6.76
CA SER A 92 3.58 14.84 6.68
C SER A 92 2.67 13.95 7.51
N ARG A 93 1.97 13.00 6.87
CA ARG A 93 1.16 11.98 7.57
C ARG A 93 1.99 11.20 8.60
N ALA A 94 3.23 10.84 8.29
CA ALA A 94 4.09 10.11 9.22
C ALA A 94 4.39 10.90 10.47
N GLU A 95 4.65 12.20 10.32
CA GLU A 95 4.86 13.10 11.46
C GLU A 95 3.59 13.22 12.29
N LEU A 96 2.44 13.41 11.62
CA LEU A 96 1.13 13.47 12.26
C LEU A 96 0.85 12.17 13.02
N PHE A 97 0.99 11.02 12.37
CA PHE A 97 0.76 9.71 12.98
C PHE A 97 1.71 9.46 14.15
N THR A 98 2.98 9.83 13.98
CA THR A 98 3.98 9.69 15.06
C THR A 98 3.62 10.56 16.26
N LYS A 99 3.20 11.80 16.03
CA LYS A 99 2.77 12.71 17.10
C LYS A 99 1.53 12.19 17.82
N PHE A 100 0.53 11.68 17.08
CA PHE A 100 -0.65 11.05 17.69
C PHE A 100 -0.25 9.86 18.56
N VAL A 101 0.53 8.94 18.02
CA VAL A 101 1.00 7.77 18.77
C VAL A 101 1.77 8.19 20.02
N GLN A 102 2.65 9.19 19.93
CA GLN A 102 3.37 9.72 21.09
C GLN A 102 2.43 10.23 22.16
N VAL A 103 1.43 11.04 21.80
CA VAL A 103 0.46 11.58 22.77
C VAL A 103 -0.37 10.49 23.42
N LEU A 104 -0.80 9.51 22.63
CA LEU A 104 -1.59 8.38 23.14
C LEU A 104 -0.74 7.47 24.05
N THR A 105 0.56 7.30 23.77
CA THR A 105 1.42 6.35 24.48
C THR A 105 2.16 6.94 25.69
N HIS A 106 2.30 8.26 25.79
CA HIS A 106 2.98 8.93 26.90
C HIS A 106 2.09 9.25 28.09
N LYS A 107 0.82 8.81 28.07
CA LYS A 107 -0.08 8.98 29.22
C LYS A 107 0.34 8.07 30.38
N GLN A 108 0.15 8.55 31.61
CA GLN A 108 0.43 7.75 32.82
C GLN A 108 -0.59 6.60 32.99
N ARG A 109 -1.85 6.88 32.64
CA ARG A 109 -2.93 5.88 32.64
C ARG A 109 -2.97 5.12 31.32
N PRO A 110 -3.45 3.86 31.33
CA PRO A 110 -3.75 3.16 30.08
C PRO A 110 -4.71 3.96 29.20
N VAL A 111 -4.57 3.84 27.90
CA VAL A 111 -5.40 4.55 26.92
C VAL A 111 -6.22 3.55 26.14
N VAL A 112 -7.51 3.84 25.98
CA VAL A 112 -8.40 3.09 25.06
C VAL A 112 -8.77 4.02 23.92
N VAL A 113 -8.46 3.60 22.70
CA VAL A 113 -8.83 4.32 21.48
C VAL A 113 -9.89 3.50 20.77
N VAL A 114 -10.98 4.11 20.37
CA VAL A 114 -12.06 3.46 19.62
C VAL A 114 -12.26 4.19 18.30
N PHE A 115 -12.25 3.44 17.19
CA PHE A 115 -12.74 3.93 15.91
C PHE A 115 -14.03 3.18 15.56
N GLU A 116 -15.14 3.92 15.53
CA GLU A 116 -16.44 3.35 15.16
C GLU A 116 -16.60 3.33 13.63
N ASP A 117 -17.21 2.27 13.11
CA ASP A 117 -17.65 2.09 11.74
C ASP A 117 -16.55 2.30 10.66
N ILE A 118 -15.37 1.71 10.87
CA ILE A 118 -14.21 1.86 9.98
C ILE A 118 -14.43 1.36 8.54
N HIS A 119 -15.58 0.76 8.24
CA HIS A 119 -15.96 0.45 6.86
C HIS A 119 -16.29 1.71 6.04
N TRP A 120 -16.43 2.85 6.67
CA TRP A 120 -16.54 4.17 6.00
C TRP A 120 -15.24 4.96 6.00
N ALA A 121 -14.15 4.37 6.51
CA ALA A 121 -12.87 5.06 6.60
C ALA A 121 -12.29 5.36 5.21
N ASP A 122 -11.73 6.55 5.08
CA ASP A 122 -10.87 6.92 3.97
C ASP A 122 -9.52 6.16 4.01
N GLU A 123 -8.78 6.13 2.91
CA GLU A 123 -7.51 5.39 2.86
C GLU A 123 -6.48 5.94 3.85
N ALA A 124 -6.44 7.25 4.10
CA ALA A 124 -5.53 7.85 5.06
C ALA A 124 -5.82 7.40 6.50
N THR A 125 -7.10 7.28 6.85
CA THR A 125 -7.53 6.72 8.14
C THR A 125 -7.16 5.24 8.25
N LEU A 126 -7.31 4.45 7.19
CA LEU A 126 -6.89 3.05 7.16
C LEU A 126 -5.36 2.90 7.30
N ASP A 127 -4.59 3.81 6.73
CA ASP A 127 -3.15 3.87 6.91
C ASP A 127 -2.76 4.18 8.37
N PHE A 128 -3.48 5.07 9.05
CA PHE A 128 -3.29 5.30 10.48
C PHE A 128 -3.59 4.04 11.30
N VAL A 129 -4.69 3.35 11.02
CA VAL A 129 -5.02 2.07 11.67
C VAL A 129 -3.86 1.07 11.53
N LYS A 130 -3.34 0.91 10.32
CA LYS A 130 -2.20 0.03 10.04
C LYS A 130 -0.91 0.48 10.74
N PHE A 131 -0.64 1.79 10.73
CA PHE A 131 0.52 2.38 11.38
C PHE A 131 0.50 2.18 12.89
N PHE A 132 -0.64 2.41 13.53
CA PHE A 132 -0.81 2.28 14.97
C PHE A 132 -0.84 0.82 15.43
N ALA A 133 -1.61 -0.04 14.76
CA ALA A 133 -1.69 -1.46 15.09
C ALA A 133 -0.32 -2.16 15.07
N ARG A 134 0.58 -1.81 14.13
CA ARG A 134 1.95 -2.36 14.07
C ARG A 134 2.85 -1.91 15.21
N ARG A 135 2.52 -0.86 15.93
CA ARG A 135 3.35 -0.26 16.99
C ARG A 135 2.75 -0.43 18.38
N ILE A 136 1.52 -0.88 18.47
CA ILE A 136 0.73 -0.92 19.69
C ILE A 136 1.29 -1.87 20.75
N SER A 137 1.92 -2.99 20.36
CA SER A 137 2.39 -4.05 21.26
C SER A 137 3.38 -3.61 22.35
N ARG A 138 3.97 -2.43 22.24
CA ARG A 138 4.90 -1.86 23.24
C ARG A 138 4.31 -0.64 23.92
N THR A 139 3.01 -0.56 24.01
CA THR A 139 2.31 0.61 24.56
C THR A 139 1.30 0.18 25.62
N LYS A 140 0.83 1.13 26.42
CA LYS A 140 -0.30 0.93 27.33
C LYS A 140 -1.64 1.26 26.63
N CYS A 141 -1.75 0.95 25.36
CA CYS A 141 -2.93 1.29 24.56
C CYS A 141 -3.74 0.05 24.16
N LEU A 142 -5.05 0.15 24.27
CA LEU A 142 -6.00 -0.75 23.68
C LEU A 142 -6.69 -0.03 22.49
N PHE A 143 -6.64 -0.62 21.31
CA PHE A 143 -7.26 -0.05 20.11
C PHE A 143 -8.43 -0.92 19.68
N ILE A 144 -9.64 -0.36 19.67
CA ILE A 144 -10.88 -1.04 19.32
C ILE A 144 -11.42 -0.47 18.02
N LEU A 145 -11.66 -1.32 17.05
CA LEU A 145 -12.19 -1.00 15.74
C LEU A 145 -13.53 -1.71 15.56
N THR A 146 -14.57 -1.00 15.15
CA THR A 146 -15.85 -1.63 14.83
C THR A 146 -16.12 -1.60 13.33
N CYS A 147 -16.71 -2.69 12.80
CA CYS A 147 -16.99 -2.82 11.37
C CYS A 147 -18.24 -3.66 11.11
N ARG A 148 -18.87 -3.48 9.95
CA ARG A 148 -19.94 -4.36 9.45
C ARG A 148 -19.35 -5.48 8.61
N ASP A 149 -19.80 -6.72 8.85
CA ASP A 149 -19.28 -7.89 8.15
C ASP A 149 -19.57 -7.86 6.64
N GLU A 150 -20.74 -7.39 6.27
CA GLU A 150 -21.18 -7.26 4.88
C GLU A 150 -20.26 -6.35 4.06
N GLU A 151 -19.85 -5.24 4.66
CA GLU A 151 -19.01 -4.21 4.02
C GLU A 151 -17.54 -4.67 3.87
N ILE A 152 -17.04 -5.51 4.78
CA ILE A 152 -15.67 -6.07 4.66
C ILE A 152 -15.53 -6.88 3.38
N LYS A 153 -16.59 -7.57 2.95
CA LYS A 153 -16.56 -8.40 1.73
C LYS A 153 -16.49 -7.56 0.46
N GLN A 154 -16.98 -6.34 0.50
CA GLN A 154 -17.09 -5.44 -0.65
C GLN A 154 -15.91 -4.45 -0.74
N GLN A 155 -15.25 -4.12 0.37
CA GLN A 155 -14.19 -3.11 0.41
C GLN A 155 -12.78 -3.72 0.39
N LEU A 156 -12.12 -3.65 -0.77
CA LEU A 156 -10.74 -4.09 -0.99
C LEU A 156 -9.71 -3.39 -0.07
N PRO A 157 -9.76 -2.07 0.17
CA PRO A 157 -8.77 -1.40 1.03
C PRO A 157 -8.77 -1.93 2.46
N LEU A 158 -9.94 -2.09 3.08
CA LEU A 158 -10.06 -2.61 4.45
C LEU A 158 -9.57 -4.06 4.56
N ARG A 159 -9.89 -4.91 3.56
CA ARG A 159 -9.38 -6.29 3.50
C ARG A 159 -7.86 -6.34 3.41
N ASN A 160 -7.25 -5.43 2.66
CA ASN A 160 -5.81 -5.34 2.53
C ASN A 160 -5.14 -4.95 3.86
N VAL A 161 -5.72 -4.00 4.60
CA VAL A 161 -5.22 -3.61 5.92
C VAL A 161 -5.24 -4.79 6.88
N LEU A 162 -6.35 -5.54 6.93
CA LEU A 162 -6.48 -6.73 7.79
C LEU A 162 -5.50 -7.85 7.38
N GLY A 163 -5.29 -8.06 6.08
CA GLY A 163 -4.35 -9.06 5.56
C GLY A 163 -2.88 -8.71 5.78
N ASP A 164 -2.58 -7.43 5.94
CA ASP A 164 -1.21 -6.91 6.16
C ASP A 164 -0.82 -6.84 7.66
N LEU A 165 -1.77 -7.04 8.59
CA LEU A 165 -1.50 -7.11 10.03
C LEU A 165 -1.06 -8.52 10.42
N ALA A 166 -0.07 -8.60 11.30
CA ALA A 166 0.37 -9.89 11.82
C ALA A 166 -0.72 -10.49 12.73
N PRO A 167 -0.98 -11.80 12.69
CA PRO A 167 -2.02 -12.44 13.50
C PRO A 167 -1.92 -12.17 15.00
N ASP A 168 -0.72 -11.94 15.50
CA ASP A 168 -0.44 -11.68 16.92
C ASP A 168 -0.73 -10.24 17.36
N THR A 169 -0.97 -9.32 16.42
CA THR A 169 -1.17 -7.90 16.72
C THR A 169 -2.63 -7.52 16.92
N PHE A 170 -3.56 -8.35 16.49
CA PHE A 170 -4.99 -8.07 16.65
C PHE A 170 -5.82 -9.32 16.93
N THR A 171 -6.97 -9.13 17.61
CA THR A 171 -7.98 -10.16 17.83
C THR A 171 -9.27 -9.77 17.13
N ARG A 172 -9.80 -10.64 16.28
CA ARG A 172 -11.10 -10.45 15.66
C ARG A 172 -12.19 -11.03 16.57
N LEU A 173 -13.15 -10.19 16.95
CA LEU A 173 -14.34 -10.57 17.69
C LEU A 173 -15.55 -10.49 16.76
N GLU A 174 -16.14 -11.61 16.44
CA GLU A 174 -17.29 -11.73 15.54
C GLU A 174 -18.56 -11.90 16.36
N LEU A 175 -19.39 -10.84 16.42
CA LEU A 175 -20.63 -10.86 17.17
C LEU A 175 -21.70 -11.64 16.41
N THR A 176 -22.25 -12.64 17.07
CA THR A 176 -23.35 -13.47 16.55
C THR A 176 -24.71 -12.98 17.05
N PRO A 177 -25.82 -13.27 16.34
CA PRO A 177 -27.17 -13.05 16.82
C PRO A 177 -27.44 -13.75 18.16
N LEU A 178 -28.41 -13.27 18.90
CA LEU A 178 -28.88 -13.91 20.14
C LEU A 178 -29.41 -15.32 19.84
N SER A 179 -29.20 -16.23 20.79
CA SER A 179 -29.76 -17.55 20.67
C SER A 179 -31.30 -17.54 20.79
N ARG A 180 -31.96 -18.58 20.32
CA ARG A 180 -33.40 -18.76 20.48
C ARG A 180 -33.81 -18.70 21.94
N GLN A 181 -33.00 -19.29 22.83
CA GLN A 181 -33.26 -19.27 24.28
C GLN A 181 -33.20 -17.86 24.86
N ALA A 182 -32.23 -17.05 24.42
CA ALA A 182 -32.14 -15.65 24.86
C ALA A 182 -33.31 -14.82 24.37
N VAL A 183 -33.74 -15.01 23.12
CA VAL A 183 -34.92 -14.33 22.55
C VAL A 183 -36.20 -14.77 23.27
N GLN A 184 -36.36 -16.07 23.55
CA GLN A 184 -37.51 -16.59 24.32
C GLN A 184 -37.60 -15.91 25.69
N LYS A 185 -36.47 -15.87 26.43
CA LYS A 185 -36.42 -15.24 27.75
C LYS A 185 -36.84 -13.77 27.73
N LEU A 186 -36.43 -13.02 26.69
CA LEU A 186 -36.82 -11.62 26.51
C LEU A 186 -38.28 -11.46 26.12
N ALA A 187 -38.81 -12.36 25.30
CA ALA A 187 -40.20 -12.36 24.83
C ALA A 187 -41.13 -12.70 25.99
N ASP A 188 -40.82 -13.68 26.82
CA ASP A 188 -41.61 -14.09 28.00
C ASP A 188 -41.81 -12.93 28.98
N GLN A 189 -40.80 -12.08 29.19
CA GLN A 189 -40.89 -10.90 30.06
C GLN A 189 -41.93 -9.87 29.58
N LYS A 190 -42.28 -9.93 28.30
CA LYS A 190 -43.19 -8.98 27.62
C LYS A 190 -44.51 -9.63 27.18
N GLY A 191 -44.67 -10.94 27.41
CA GLY A 191 -45.87 -11.68 27.04
C GLY A 191 -45.97 -12.03 25.55
N TYR A 192 -44.84 -12.14 24.85
CA TYR A 192 -44.80 -12.53 23.44
C TYR A 192 -44.32 -13.98 23.28
N ASP A 193 -44.67 -14.59 22.15
CA ASP A 193 -44.09 -15.88 21.75
C ASP A 193 -42.67 -15.68 21.23
N GLY A 194 -41.69 -16.38 21.84
CA GLY A 194 -40.28 -16.24 21.49
C GLY A 194 -39.95 -16.80 20.13
N GLU A 195 -40.66 -17.83 19.64
CA GLU A 195 -40.46 -18.38 18.30
C GLU A 195 -40.92 -17.40 17.22
N ASP A 196 -42.05 -16.74 17.43
CA ASP A 196 -42.54 -15.71 16.54
C ASP A 196 -41.56 -14.53 16.46
N VAL A 197 -41.08 -14.05 17.61
CA VAL A 197 -40.07 -12.98 17.68
C VAL A 197 -38.77 -13.41 17.02
N TYR A 198 -38.30 -14.64 17.23
CA TYR A 198 -37.08 -15.14 16.65
C TYR A 198 -37.18 -15.32 15.12
N SER A 199 -38.32 -15.81 14.62
CA SER A 199 -38.54 -16.02 13.19
C SER A 199 -38.44 -14.73 12.38
N ILE A 200 -38.82 -13.59 12.97
CA ILE A 200 -38.79 -12.26 12.35
C ILE A 200 -37.44 -11.59 12.56
N SER A 201 -36.87 -11.70 13.77
CA SER A 201 -35.64 -10.99 14.16
C SER A 201 -34.37 -11.74 13.77
N ALA A 202 -34.44 -13.03 13.46
CA ALA A 202 -33.32 -13.95 13.32
C ALA A 202 -32.30 -13.84 14.49
N GLY A 203 -32.78 -13.44 15.68
CA GLY A 203 -31.95 -13.22 16.87
C GLY A 203 -31.15 -11.92 16.87
N ASN A 204 -31.32 -11.04 15.90
CA ASN A 204 -30.63 -9.74 15.93
C ASN A 204 -31.16 -8.89 17.10
N PRO A 205 -30.30 -8.47 18.06
CA PRO A 205 -30.73 -7.80 19.28
C PRO A 205 -31.55 -6.53 19.05
N PHE A 206 -31.23 -5.80 17.99
CA PHE A 206 -31.99 -4.60 17.63
C PHE A 206 -33.41 -4.96 17.24
N TYR A 207 -33.59 -5.93 16.36
CA TYR A 207 -34.92 -6.37 15.91
C TYR A 207 -35.71 -6.98 17.01
N VAL A 208 -35.09 -7.79 17.86
CA VAL A 208 -35.74 -8.35 19.04
C VAL A 208 -36.31 -7.23 19.93
N ASN A 209 -35.51 -6.23 20.26
CA ASN A 209 -35.94 -5.13 21.11
C ASN A 209 -37.07 -4.28 20.46
N GLU A 210 -37.01 -4.04 19.14
CA GLU A 210 -38.03 -3.27 18.43
C GLU A 210 -39.36 -4.01 18.34
N ILE A 211 -39.33 -5.32 18.09
CA ILE A 211 -40.53 -6.14 18.09
C ILE A 211 -41.17 -6.15 19.48
N LEU A 212 -40.37 -6.33 20.53
CA LEU A 212 -40.83 -6.34 21.92
C LEU A 212 -41.27 -4.96 22.44
N ALA A 213 -40.86 -3.87 21.79
CA ALA A 213 -41.27 -2.50 22.13
C ALA A 213 -42.56 -2.05 21.41
N SER A 214 -42.91 -2.65 20.29
CA SER A 214 -44.05 -2.26 19.45
C SER A 214 -45.34 -2.81 20.00
N TYR A 215 -45.92 -2.11 21.02
CA TYR A 215 -47.21 -2.45 21.62
C TYR A 215 -48.39 -2.19 20.67
N SER A 216 -49.27 -3.14 20.50
CA SER A 216 -50.76 -3.01 20.20
C SER A 216 -51.25 -3.31 18.77
N SER A 217 -50.49 -3.68 17.77
CA SER A 217 -51.08 -3.89 16.43
C SER A 217 -50.63 -5.14 15.66
N GLY A 218 -50.26 -6.21 16.35
CA GLY A 218 -49.76 -7.43 15.69
C GLY A 218 -48.29 -7.40 15.40
N ILE A 219 -47.67 -8.57 15.17
CA ILE A 219 -46.25 -8.69 14.82
C ILE A 219 -46.07 -8.19 13.40
N PRO A 220 -45.19 -7.19 13.15
CA PRO A 220 -44.91 -6.70 11.80
C PRO A 220 -44.28 -7.78 10.90
N ASN A 221 -44.64 -7.81 9.64
CA ASN A 221 -44.05 -8.76 8.67
C ASN A 221 -42.55 -8.59 8.48
N ASN A 222 -42.04 -7.40 8.74
CA ASN A 222 -40.59 -7.09 8.70
C ASN A 222 -40.28 -5.86 9.60
N VAL A 223 -38.99 -5.69 9.89
CA VAL A 223 -38.51 -4.61 10.76
C VAL A 223 -38.72 -3.22 10.15
N LYS A 224 -38.68 -3.10 8.83
CA LYS A 224 -38.99 -1.86 8.15
C LYS A 224 -40.40 -1.38 8.44
N ASP A 225 -41.38 -2.29 8.42
CA ASP A 225 -42.77 -2.00 8.72
C ASP A 225 -42.95 -1.58 10.16
N SER A 226 -42.19 -2.18 11.10
CA SER A 226 -42.17 -1.77 12.50
C SER A 226 -41.72 -0.31 12.65
N ILE A 227 -40.58 0.04 12.06
CA ILE A 227 -40.04 1.39 12.11
C ILE A 227 -41.02 2.40 11.47
N LEU A 228 -41.58 2.06 10.30
CA LEU A 228 -42.54 2.94 9.61
C LEU A 228 -43.84 3.05 10.40
N SER A 229 -44.31 2.02 11.11
CA SER A 229 -45.45 2.07 11.99
C SER A 229 -45.24 3.06 13.14
N VAL A 230 -44.05 3.05 13.76
CA VAL A 230 -43.70 4.05 14.79
C VAL A 230 -43.66 5.44 14.20
N TYR A 231 -42.98 5.62 13.05
CA TYR A 231 -42.89 6.88 12.36
C TYR A 231 -44.26 7.47 11.98
N ASN A 232 -45.19 6.65 11.46
CA ASN A 232 -46.49 7.11 11.00
C ASN A 232 -47.41 7.60 12.17
N ARG A 233 -47.16 7.16 13.40
CA ARG A 233 -47.88 7.59 14.60
C ARG A 233 -47.36 8.87 15.22
N LEU A 234 -46.19 9.38 14.75
CA LEU A 234 -45.63 10.62 15.23
C LEU A 234 -46.47 11.82 14.77
N GLU A 235 -46.45 12.88 15.57
CA GLU A 235 -46.93 14.18 15.17
C GLU A 235 -46.10 14.75 14.02
N GLU A 236 -46.67 15.63 13.23
CA GLU A 236 -45.99 16.13 12.01
C GLU A 236 -44.66 16.82 12.29
N GLU A 237 -44.53 17.54 13.40
CA GLU A 237 -43.25 18.14 13.81
C GLU A 237 -42.19 17.10 14.10
N ALA A 238 -42.53 16.03 14.81
CA ALA A 238 -41.64 14.91 15.10
C ALA A 238 -41.27 14.14 13.81
N LYS A 239 -42.20 14.00 12.86
CA LYS A 239 -41.88 13.44 11.53
C LYS A 239 -40.92 14.32 10.77
N ASN A 240 -41.06 15.63 10.80
CA ASN A 240 -40.12 16.54 10.15
C ASN A 240 -38.71 16.46 10.76
N VAL A 241 -38.61 16.36 12.09
CA VAL A 241 -37.33 16.14 12.80
C VAL A 241 -36.68 14.83 12.33
N TRP A 242 -37.43 13.73 12.26
CA TRP A 242 -36.90 12.44 11.79
C TRP A 242 -36.47 12.49 10.36
N GLN A 243 -37.26 13.09 9.47
CA GLN A 243 -36.89 13.26 8.06
C GLN A 243 -35.60 14.07 7.90
N GLN A 244 -35.49 15.21 8.64
CA GLN A 244 -34.29 16.03 8.58
C GLN A 244 -33.05 15.29 9.08
N LEU A 245 -33.15 14.60 10.21
CA LEU A 245 -32.05 13.83 10.77
C LEU A 245 -31.72 12.58 9.95
N SER A 246 -32.67 12.05 9.17
CA SER A 246 -32.41 10.85 8.37
C SER A 246 -31.38 11.05 7.27
N VAL A 247 -31.23 12.28 6.78
CA VAL A 247 -30.21 12.62 5.75
C VAL A 247 -28.86 13.06 6.36
N ILE A 248 -28.68 12.88 7.68
CA ILE A 248 -27.48 13.28 8.42
C ILE A 248 -26.88 12.06 9.14
N PRO A 249 -26.01 11.30 8.48
CA PRO A 249 -25.42 10.08 9.07
C PRO A 249 -24.62 10.34 10.37
N GLU A 250 -23.92 11.44 10.44
CA GLU A 250 -23.05 11.85 11.55
C GLU A 250 -23.75 12.55 12.71
N GLY A 251 -25.10 12.64 12.67
CA GLY A 251 -25.85 13.46 13.60
C GLY A 251 -25.64 14.96 13.40
N LEU A 252 -26.43 15.78 14.10
CA LEU A 252 -26.35 17.23 14.01
C LEU A 252 -26.24 17.84 15.41
N GLU A 253 -25.44 18.88 15.56
CA GLU A 253 -25.35 19.62 16.81
C GLU A 253 -26.74 20.18 17.19
N VAL A 254 -27.04 20.08 18.47
CA VAL A 254 -28.33 20.56 19.01
C VAL A 254 -28.59 22.01 18.61
N SER A 255 -27.58 22.87 18.70
CA SER A 255 -27.66 24.28 18.34
C SER A 255 -27.97 24.50 16.86
N ARG A 256 -27.46 23.67 15.99
CA ARG A 256 -27.67 23.75 14.54
C ARG A 256 -29.06 23.27 14.14
N LEU A 257 -29.61 22.26 14.83
CA LEU A 257 -30.94 21.78 14.54
C LEU A 257 -32.00 22.85 14.83
N TYR A 258 -31.77 23.62 15.89
CA TYR A 258 -32.64 24.79 16.20
C TYR A 258 -32.54 25.92 15.17
N LYS A 259 -31.40 26.06 14.48
CA LYS A 259 -31.28 27.07 13.39
C LYS A 259 -32.09 26.66 12.14
N ILE A 260 -32.39 25.36 11.95
CA ILE A 260 -33.25 24.90 10.86
C ILE A 260 -34.70 25.28 11.12
N ASP A 261 -35.22 24.93 12.31
CA ASP A 261 -36.57 25.31 12.72
C ASP A 261 -36.67 25.40 14.25
N HIS A 262 -36.94 26.59 14.76
CA HIS A 262 -37.07 26.85 16.20
C HIS A 262 -38.31 26.15 16.84
N SER A 263 -39.33 25.78 16.05
CA SER A 263 -40.55 25.15 16.55
C SER A 263 -40.32 23.70 16.99
N TRP A 264 -39.23 23.04 16.59
CA TRP A 264 -38.96 21.65 16.84
C TRP A 264 -38.52 21.28 18.26
N HIS A 265 -38.47 22.27 19.18
CA HIS A 265 -37.93 22.05 20.53
C HIS A 265 -38.68 20.95 21.31
N GLU A 266 -40.01 21.02 21.30
CA GLU A 266 -40.82 20.03 21.99
C GLU A 266 -40.79 18.65 21.33
N ALA A 267 -40.82 18.63 19.98
CA ALA A 267 -40.74 17.41 19.20
C ALA A 267 -39.43 16.67 19.42
N ILE A 268 -38.29 17.40 19.48
CA ILE A 268 -36.98 16.83 19.78
C ILE A 268 -36.97 16.23 21.19
N GLY A 269 -37.51 16.95 22.19
CA GLY A 269 -37.61 16.49 23.56
C GLY A 269 -38.41 15.18 23.68
N ASN A 270 -39.55 15.11 22.98
CA ASN A 270 -40.41 13.90 22.94
C ASN A 270 -39.69 12.71 22.27
N CYS A 271 -38.95 12.94 21.18
CA CYS A 271 -38.17 11.92 20.50
C CYS A 271 -37.03 11.39 21.39
N ILE A 272 -36.39 12.23 22.18
CA ILE A 272 -35.36 11.85 23.14
C ILE A 272 -35.98 11.07 24.31
N ALA A 273 -37.10 11.55 24.86
CA ALA A 273 -37.81 10.85 25.93
C ALA A 273 -38.24 9.44 25.50
N SER A 274 -38.70 9.30 24.27
CA SER A 274 -39.04 8.00 23.64
C SER A 274 -37.82 7.15 23.28
N ARG A 275 -36.62 7.59 23.57
CA ARG A 275 -35.34 6.90 23.27
C ARG A 275 -35.14 6.53 21.80
N ILE A 276 -35.74 7.26 20.89
CA ILE A 276 -35.56 7.10 19.45
C ILE A 276 -34.35 7.93 18.97
N LEU A 277 -34.26 9.16 19.49
CA LEU A 277 -33.10 10.03 19.35
C LEU A 277 -32.28 10.00 20.64
N ILE A 278 -31.00 10.19 20.51
CA ILE A 278 -30.05 10.27 21.63
C ILE A 278 -29.10 11.47 21.40
N ILE A 279 -28.66 12.06 22.48
CA ILE A 279 -27.63 13.10 22.46
C ILE A 279 -26.30 12.50 22.89
N ARG A 280 -25.25 12.76 22.11
CA ARG A 280 -23.87 12.41 22.43
C ARG A 280 -22.98 13.57 21.98
N ASN A 281 -22.05 13.99 22.83
CA ASN A 281 -21.09 15.06 22.50
C ASN A 281 -21.78 16.26 21.86
N ASN A 282 -22.91 16.72 22.44
CA ASN A 282 -23.72 17.83 21.94
C ASN A 282 -24.35 17.63 20.55
N LYS A 283 -24.28 16.41 19.97
CA LYS A 283 -24.95 16.09 18.68
C LYS A 283 -26.14 15.16 18.93
N ILE A 284 -27.20 15.33 18.11
CA ILE A 284 -28.39 14.48 18.10
C ILE A 284 -28.21 13.41 17.01
N PHE A 285 -28.50 12.16 17.37
CA PHE A 285 -28.44 11.00 16.48
C PHE A 285 -29.71 10.17 16.60
N PHE A 286 -30.02 9.42 15.57
CA PHE A 286 -30.87 8.25 15.78
C PHE A 286 -30.17 7.25 16.70
N LYS A 287 -30.90 6.64 17.63
CA LYS A 287 -30.38 5.59 18.52
C LYS A 287 -29.75 4.43 17.73
N HIS A 288 -30.33 4.11 16.59
CA HIS A 288 -29.85 3.06 15.69
C HIS A 288 -29.90 3.54 14.22
N GLU A 289 -28.88 3.24 13.49
CA GLU A 289 -28.72 3.58 12.08
C GLU A 289 -29.86 3.04 11.19
N LEU A 290 -30.48 1.93 11.60
CA LEU A 290 -31.61 1.35 10.87
C LEU A 290 -32.84 2.26 10.85
N TYR A 291 -33.11 3.01 11.93
CA TYR A 291 -34.15 4.05 11.91
C TYR A 291 -33.83 5.09 10.85
N ARG A 292 -32.61 5.62 10.88
CA ARG A 292 -32.14 6.63 9.94
C ARG A 292 -32.31 6.16 8.49
N ARG A 293 -31.74 4.99 8.14
CA ARG A 293 -31.80 4.44 6.78
C ARG A 293 -33.22 4.12 6.33
N THR A 294 -34.06 3.59 7.22
CA THR A 294 -35.45 3.27 6.86
C THR A 294 -36.22 4.52 6.49
N ILE A 295 -36.06 5.60 7.26
CA ILE A 295 -36.71 6.87 6.95
C ILE A 295 -36.11 7.49 5.69
N GLU A 296 -34.81 7.54 5.55
CA GLU A 296 -34.13 8.09 4.37
C GLU A 296 -34.61 7.41 3.07
N VAL A 297 -34.67 6.08 3.06
CA VAL A 297 -35.13 5.30 1.88
C VAL A 297 -36.62 5.52 1.62
N SER A 298 -37.44 5.86 2.64
CA SER A 298 -38.86 6.14 2.49
C SER A 298 -39.16 7.54 1.95
N LEU A 299 -38.17 8.46 1.98
CA LEU A 299 -38.32 9.80 1.45
C LEU A 299 -38.46 9.82 -0.06
N SER A 300 -39.37 10.65 -0.57
CA SER A 300 -39.42 10.95 -2.00
C SER A 300 -38.13 11.66 -2.46
N PRO A 301 -37.70 11.50 -3.72
CA PRO A 301 -36.54 12.22 -4.24
C PRO A 301 -36.60 13.75 -4.00
N PHE A 302 -37.75 14.37 -4.25
CA PHE A 302 -37.94 15.82 -4.04
C PHE A 302 -37.79 16.21 -2.56
N LYS A 303 -38.34 15.43 -1.64
CA LYS A 303 -38.19 15.69 -0.20
C LYS A 303 -36.74 15.57 0.25
N ARG A 304 -36.01 14.55 -0.25
CA ARG A 304 -34.59 14.38 0.04
C ARG A 304 -33.75 15.56 -0.44
N ILE A 305 -33.99 16.06 -1.66
CA ILE A 305 -33.35 17.26 -2.19
C ILE A 305 -33.62 18.47 -1.27
N ALA A 306 -34.88 18.69 -0.88
CA ALA A 306 -35.24 19.83 -0.03
C ALA A 306 -34.54 19.76 1.34
N LEU A 307 -34.48 18.59 1.97
CA LEU A 307 -33.83 18.38 3.26
C LEU A 307 -32.31 18.61 3.17
N ASN A 308 -31.67 18.12 2.11
CA ASN A 308 -30.24 18.38 1.86
C ASN A 308 -29.98 19.89 1.59
N LYS A 309 -30.90 20.58 0.94
CA LYS A 309 -30.79 22.03 0.70
C LYS A 309 -30.82 22.82 2.02
N ASN A 310 -31.66 22.45 2.97
CA ASN A 310 -31.69 23.06 4.30
C ASN A 310 -30.35 22.91 5.03
N LEU A 311 -29.76 21.72 4.97
CA LEU A 311 -28.43 21.46 5.54
C LEU A 311 -27.33 22.23 4.83
N LEU A 312 -27.37 22.27 3.52
CA LEU A 312 -26.42 23.02 2.73
C LEU A 312 -26.40 24.49 3.14
N GLN A 313 -27.56 25.11 3.29
CA GLN A 313 -27.65 26.49 3.76
C GLN A 313 -27.10 26.68 5.18
N LEU A 314 -27.33 25.70 6.05
CA LEU A 314 -26.83 25.72 7.42
C LEU A 314 -25.29 25.68 7.42
N PHE A 315 -24.68 24.77 6.64
CA PHE A 315 -23.23 24.66 6.57
C PHE A 315 -22.59 25.86 5.86
N LEU A 316 -23.21 26.38 4.83
CA LEU A 316 -22.75 27.62 4.17
C LEU A 316 -22.71 28.79 5.12
N SER A 317 -23.74 28.94 5.99
CA SER A 317 -23.79 30.04 6.96
C SER A 317 -22.73 29.96 8.06
N SER A 318 -22.15 28.80 8.29
CA SER A 318 -21.12 28.56 9.32
C SER A 318 -19.75 28.22 8.73
N PHE A 319 -19.56 28.33 7.42
CA PHE A 319 -18.34 27.91 6.72
C PHE A 319 -17.09 28.66 7.20
N GLU A 320 -17.18 29.97 7.39
CA GLU A 320 -16.07 30.81 7.84
C GLU A 320 -15.59 30.45 9.27
N GLU A 321 -16.50 29.89 10.09
CA GLU A 321 -16.21 29.54 11.49
C GLU A 321 -15.63 28.12 11.64
N GLN A 322 -16.02 27.17 10.78
CA GLN A 322 -15.76 25.75 11.02
C GLN A 322 -15.13 24.96 9.85
N GLY A 323 -15.05 25.57 8.66
CA GLY A 323 -14.30 25.00 7.51
C GLY A 323 -14.73 23.61 7.02
N GLU A 324 -16.00 23.22 7.23
CA GLU A 324 -16.52 21.87 6.90
C GLU A 324 -16.85 21.72 5.40
N ILE A 325 -15.84 21.91 4.56
CA ILE A 325 -16.00 22.01 3.10
C ILE A 325 -16.51 20.71 2.46
N GLU A 326 -16.12 19.54 3.00
CA GLU A 326 -16.54 18.24 2.49
C GLU A 326 -18.04 18.02 2.70
N LYS A 327 -18.59 18.55 3.79
CA LYS A 327 -20.05 18.53 4.05
C LYS A 327 -20.79 19.40 3.07
N ILE A 328 -20.25 20.59 2.76
CA ILE A 328 -20.84 21.47 1.74
C ILE A 328 -20.91 20.73 0.40
N VAL A 329 -19.82 20.06 -0.03
CA VAL A 329 -19.79 19.28 -1.26
C VAL A 329 -20.84 18.16 -1.22
N HIS A 330 -20.90 17.41 -0.12
CA HIS A 330 -21.84 16.30 0.05
C HIS A 330 -23.29 16.77 -0.05
N TYR A 331 -23.67 17.81 0.70
CA TYR A 331 -25.05 18.32 0.69
C TYR A 331 -25.39 19.06 -0.60
N ALA A 332 -24.45 19.77 -1.22
CA ALA A 332 -24.65 20.40 -2.52
C ALA A 332 -24.96 19.38 -3.61
N LYS A 333 -24.20 18.27 -3.64
CA LYS A 333 -24.45 17.16 -4.57
C LYS A 333 -25.83 16.55 -4.36
N ASN A 334 -26.22 16.28 -3.11
CA ASN A 334 -27.51 15.67 -2.78
C ASN A 334 -28.68 16.67 -2.93
N ALA A 335 -28.42 17.97 -2.95
CA ALA A 335 -29.39 19.04 -3.18
C ALA A 335 -29.50 19.41 -4.66
N ASN A 336 -28.71 18.82 -5.56
CA ASN A 336 -28.59 19.18 -6.97
C ASN A 336 -28.19 20.66 -7.21
N GLU A 337 -27.35 21.21 -6.32
CA GLU A 337 -26.80 22.56 -6.42
C GLU A 337 -25.44 22.54 -7.12
N ASN A 338 -25.45 22.30 -8.44
CA ASN A 338 -24.26 22.05 -9.27
C ASN A 338 -23.21 23.17 -9.13
N GLU A 339 -23.61 24.44 -9.13
CA GLU A 339 -22.70 25.59 -8.98
C GLU A 339 -21.89 25.51 -7.68
N LEU A 340 -22.51 25.09 -6.59
CA LEU A 340 -21.83 24.94 -5.30
C LEU A 340 -20.91 23.73 -5.28
N VAL A 341 -21.28 22.63 -5.94
CA VAL A 341 -20.36 21.49 -6.13
C VAL A 341 -19.11 21.94 -6.88
N VAL A 342 -19.27 22.61 -8.00
CA VAL A 342 -18.16 23.13 -8.83
C VAL A 342 -17.29 24.11 -8.07
N LYS A 343 -17.88 24.92 -7.20
CA LYS A 343 -17.13 25.88 -6.37
C LYS A 343 -16.32 25.22 -5.25
N TYR A 344 -16.91 24.27 -4.52
CA TYR A 344 -16.33 23.76 -3.28
C TYR A 344 -15.58 22.45 -3.44
N ALA A 345 -15.92 21.58 -4.40
CA ALA A 345 -15.21 20.32 -4.59
C ALA A 345 -13.70 20.49 -4.91
N PRO A 346 -13.27 21.46 -5.75
CA PRO A 346 -11.84 21.67 -5.97
C PRO A 346 -11.11 22.20 -4.74
N LEU A 347 -11.78 22.95 -3.88
CA LEU A 347 -11.20 23.44 -2.62
C LEU A 347 -10.99 22.26 -1.65
N ALA A 348 -11.99 21.39 -1.51
CA ALA A 348 -11.88 20.16 -0.74
C ALA A 348 -10.77 19.24 -1.31
N ALA A 349 -10.67 19.11 -2.63
CA ALA A 349 -9.62 18.36 -3.29
C ALA A 349 -8.22 18.88 -2.94
N LYS A 350 -8.03 20.19 -2.97
CA LYS A 350 -6.75 20.83 -2.60
C LYS A 350 -6.41 20.60 -1.13
N GLN A 351 -7.38 20.68 -0.22
CA GLN A 351 -7.15 20.33 1.19
C GLN A 351 -6.77 18.87 1.36
N ALA A 352 -7.45 17.94 0.69
CA ALA A 352 -7.10 16.53 0.71
C ALA A 352 -5.68 16.29 0.17
N ALA A 353 -5.30 16.92 -0.94
CA ALA A 353 -3.96 16.83 -1.51
C ALA A 353 -2.87 17.37 -0.55
N CYS A 354 -3.14 18.46 0.17
CA CYS A 354 -2.22 19.04 1.15
C CYS A 354 -1.86 18.06 2.29
N VAL A 355 -2.80 17.21 2.71
CA VAL A 355 -2.55 16.17 3.72
C VAL A 355 -2.09 14.84 3.10
N GLY A 356 -1.78 14.84 1.79
CA GLY A 356 -1.31 13.67 1.04
C GLY A 356 -2.42 12.64 0.72
N ALA A 357 -3.70 13.00 0.80
CA ALA A 357 -4.84 12.15 0.44
C ALA A 357 -5.17 12.31 -1.06
N HIS A 358 -4.21 11.93 -1.92
CA HIS A 358 -4.29 12.15 -3.36
C HIS A 358 -5.40 11.34 -4.05
N ILE A 359 -5.77 10.18 -3.49
CA ILE A 359 -6.88 9.36 -3.99
C ILE A 359 -8.21 10.07 -3.79
N GLU A 360 -8.43 10.64 -2.62
CA GLU A 360 -9.63 11.44 -2.32
C GLU A 360 -9.65 12.73 -3.13
N ALA A 361 -8.50 13.39 -3.27
CA ALA A 361 -8.36 14.59 -4.10
C ALA A 361 -8.76 14.31 -5.56
N SER A 362 -8.31 13.21 -6.14
CA SER A 362 -8.69 12.83 -7.51
C SER A 362 -10.21 12.64 -7.67
N LYS A 363 -10.88 12.01 -6.70
CA LYS A 363 -12.34 11.81 -6.71
C LYS A 363 -13.10 13.15 -6.64
N LEU A 364 -12.61 14.08 -5.85
CA LEU A 364 -13.20 15.40 -5.68
C LEU A 364 -13.03 16.27 -6.94
N PHE A 365 -11.84 16.25 -7.58
CA PHE A 365 -11.65 16.92 -8.87
C PHE A 365 -12.53 16.31 -9.97
N LEU A 366 -12.64 14.97 -10.02
CA LEU A 366 -13.54 14.31 -10.95
C LEU A 366 -14.99 14.75 -10.72
N THR A 367 -15.42 14.84 -9.47
CA THR A 367 -16.75 15.36 -9.12
C THR A 367 -16.92 16.78 -9.61
N ALA A 368 -15.94 17.67 -9.45
CA ALA A 368 -16.02 19.02 -9.98
C ALA A 368 -16.19 19.03 -11.50
N ILE A 369 -15.48 18.15 -12.20
CA ILE A 369 -15.57 18.00 -13.66
C ILE A 369 -16.95 17.52 -14.08
N GLU A 370 -17.49 16.50 -13.41
CA GLU A 370 -18.80 15.90 -13.72
C GLU A 370 -19.97 16.87 -13.56
N TYR A 371 -19.84 17.80 -12.62
CA TYR A 371 -20.88 18.79 -12.31
C TYR A 371 -20.67 20.12 -13.03
N SER A 372 -19.54 20.31 -13.73
CA SER A 372 -19.29 21.50 -14.55
C SER A 372 -20.15 21.46 -15.82
N GLU A 373 -21.13 22.31 -15.92
CA GLU A 373 -21.92 22.51 -17.13
C GLU A 373 -21.17 23.50 -18.03
N GLY A 374 -20.56 23.03 -19.04
CA GLY A 374 -20.05 23.50 -20.34
C GLY A 374 -19.62 24.93 -20.59
N ASP A 375 -19.89 25.94 -19.80
CA ASP A 375 -19.72 27.34 -20.18
C ASP A 375 -18.45 28.03 -19.66
N ASP A 376 -17.85 27.57 -18.53
CA ASP A 376 -16.59 28.14 -18.03
C ASP A 376 -15.40 27.25 -18.39
N THR A 377 -14.90 27.44 -19.61
CA THR A 377 -13.74 26.71 -20.10
C THR A 377 -12.44 27.03 -19.33
N ASP A 378 -12.32 28.17 -18.66
CA ASP A 378 -11.14 28.54 -17.85
C ASP A 378 -11.08 27.72 -16.57
N GLN A 379 -12.21 27.55 -15.92
CA GLN A 379 -12.29 26.73 -14.71
C GLN A 379 -12.14 25.25 -15.02
N LEU A 380 -12.81 24.79 -16.06
CA LEU A 380 -12.80 23.38 -16.47
C LEU A 380 -11.41 22.88 -16.88
N VAL A 381 -10.62 23.70 -17.59
CA VAL A 381 -9.25 23.32 -17.98
C VAL A 381 -8.36 23.16 -16.76
N THR A 382 -8.51 24.00 -15.75
CA THR A 382 -7.78 23.87 -14.48
C THR A 382 -8.14 22.57 -13.77
N PHE A 383 -9.42 22.20 -13.75
CA PHE A 383 -9.85 20.93 -13.16
C PHE A 383 -9.31 19.72 -13.90
N TYR A 384 -9.22 19.78 -15.23
CA TYR A 384 -8.59 18.71 -16.02
C TYR A 384 -7.11 18.54 -15.68
N GLU A 385 -6.37 19.63 -15.52
CA GLU A 385 -4.95 19.60 -15.17
C GLU A 385 -4.73 19.09 -13.74
N ASP A 386 -5.47 19.62 -12.77
CA ASP A 386 -5.42 19.21 -11.37
C ASP A 386 -5.79 17.70 -11.23
N TYR A 387 -6.88 17.28 -11.87
CA TYR A 387 -7.28 15.86 -11.90
C TYR A 387 -6.22 14.96 -12.54
N ALA A 388 -5.67 15.38 -13.68
CA ALA A 388 -4.62 14.62 -14.35
C ALA A 388 -3.37 14.48 -13.49
N TYR A 389 -3.04 15.51 -12.70
CA TYR A 389 -1.92 15.46 -11.78
C TYR A 389 -2.17 14.49 -10.62
N GLU A 390 -3.34 14.53 -10.00
CA GLU A 390 -3.70 13.58 -8.94
C GLU A 390 -3.75 12.14 -9.46
N CYS A 391 -4.28 11.91 -10.65
CA CYS A 391 -4.25 10.62 -11.34
C CYS A 391 -2.82 10.13 -11.59
N TYR A 392 -1.91 11.04 -11.94
CA TYR A 392 -0.49 10.70 -12.11
C TYR A 392 0.14 10.21 -10.80
N LEU A 393 -0.12 10.86 -9.69
CA LEU A 393 0.41 10.49 -8.39
C LEU A 393 -0.12 9.11 -7.92
N THR A 394 -1.39 8.83 -8.20
CA THR A 394 -2.14 7.65 -7.73
C THR A 394 -2.16 6.47 -8.71
N ASN A 395 -1.25 6.45 -9.70
CA ASN A 395 -1.10 5.35 -10.66
C ASN A 395 -2.27 5.18 -11.65
N GLN A 396 -3.03 6.25 -11.91
CA GLN A 396 -4.12 6.29 -12.88
C GLN A 396 -3.67 6.98 -14.19
N ILE A 397 -2.56 6.51 -14.78
CA ILE A 397 -1.85 7.22 -15.87
C ILE A 397 -2.69 7.39 -17.12
N ARG A 398 -3.56 6.44 -17.46
CA ARG A 398 -4.43 6.54 -18.66
C ARG A 398 -5.47 7.64 -18.52
N GLU A 399 -6.05 7.76 -17.33
CA GLU A 399 -6.94 8.87 -16.98
C GLU A 399 -6.18 10.20 -17.07
N ALA A 400 -5.00 10.27 -16.46
CA ALA A 400 -4.15 11.45 -16.52
C ALA A 400 -3.86 11.88 -17.99
N ILE A 401 -3.52 10.94 -18.87
CA ILE A 401 -3.30 11.23 -20.30
C ILE A 401 -4.58 11.78 -20.96
N THR A 402 -5.72 11.16 -20.67
CA THR A 402 -6.99 11.52 -21.27
C THR A 402 -7.39 12.96 -20.91
N TYR A 403 -7.33 13.29 -19.62
CA TYR A 403 -7.74 14.62 -19.17
C TYR A 403 -6.70 15.69 -19.47
N GLN A 404 -5.41 15.36 -19.43
CA GLN A 404 -4.38 16.31 -19.87
C GLN A 404 -4.46 16.60 -21.37
N ALA A 405 -4.88 15.63 -22.20
CA ALA A 405 -5.11 15.87 -23.62
C ALA A 405 -6.32 16.79 -23.86
N LYS A 406 -7.39 16.65 -23.05
CA LYS A 406 -8.52 17.60 -23.07
C LYS A 406 -8.08 19.02 -22.70
N ALA A 407 -7.28 19.16 -21.63
CA ALA A 407 -6.71 20.45 -21.25
C ALA A 407 -5.88 21.08 -22.37
N LEU A 408 -5.01 20.30 -23.00
CA LEU A 408 -4.20 20.77 -24.13
C LEU A 408 -5.08 21.27 -25.31
N THR A 409 -6.20 20.64 -25.57
CA THR A 409 -7.13 21.08 -26.64
C THR A 409 -7.68 22.46 -26.33
N ILE A 410 -8.15 22.68 -25.12
CA ILE A 410 -8.68 23.99 -24.69
C ILE A 410 -7.59 25.07 -24.74
N TRP A 411 -6.38 24.78 -24.24
CA TRP A 411 -5.27 25.74 -24.30
C TRP A 411 -4.88 26.12 -25.73
N LYS A 412 -4.94 25.15 -26.67
CA LYS A 412 -4.71 25.42 -28.09
C LYS A 412 -5.77 26.35 -28.70
N GLU A 413 -7.03 26.16 -28.35
CA GLU A 413 -8.13 27.04 -28.79
C GLU A 413 -7.97 28.45 -28.24
N LYS A 414 -7.51 28.58 -26.98
CA LYS A 414 -7.22 29.86 -26.32
C LYS A 414 -5.90 30.50 -26.77
N LYS A 415 -5.04 29.73 -27.43
CA LYS A 415 -3.70 30.16 -27.87
C LYS A 415 -2.77 30.56 -26.72
N GLU A 416 -2.96 29.97 -25.55
CA GLU A 416 -2.13 30.19 -24.35
C GLU A 416 -0.83 29.38 -24.45
N ILE A 417 0.20 29.97 -25.02
CA ILE A 417 1.43 29.31 -25.46
C ILE A 417 2.18 28.64 -24.30
N GLU A 418 2.24 29.31 -23.14
CA GLU A 418 2.91 28.75 -21.96
C GLU A 418 2.19 27.51 -21.46
N GLN A 419 0.85 27.54 -21.35
CA GLN A 419 0.04 26.42 -20.92
C GLN A 419 0.07 25.26 -21.92
N ILE A 420 0.09 25.57 -23.22
CA ILE A 420 0.30 24.55 -24.26
C ILE A 420 1.63 23.82 -24.04
N GLY A 421 2.70 24.57 -23.80
CA GLY A 421 4.02 24.00 -23.55
C GLY A 421 4.08 23.16 -22.29
N ASN A 422 3.45 23.60 -21.20
CA ASN A 422 3.37 22.85 -19.95
C ASN A 422 2.56 21.56 -20.11
N SER A 423 1.40 21.62 -20.77
CA SER A 423 0.57 20.44 -21.04
C SER A 423 1.30 19.41 -21.91
N LEU A 424 2.04 19.86 -22.95
CA LEU A 424 2.86 18.98 -23.79
C LEU A 424 3.98 18.32 -22.98
N ARG A 425 4.65 19.07 -22.11
CA ARG A 425 5.67 18.56 -21.20
C ARG A 425 5.10 17.48 -20.27
N PHE A 426 3.92 17.73 -19.71
CA PHE A 426 3.31 16.76 -18.79
C PHE A 426 2.82 15.50 -19.53
N LEU A 427 2.24 15.63 -20.71
CA LEU A 427 1.93 14.49 -21.58
C LEU A 427 3.16 13.65 -21.91
N SER A 428 4.31 14.28 -22.14
CA SER A 428 5.59 13.57 -22.30
C SER A 428 5.92 12.68 -21.10
N ARG A 429 5.77 13.22 -19.89
CA ARG A 429 5.96 12.47 -18.64
C ARG A 429 5.00 11.29 -18.49
N LEU A 430 3.74 11.49 -18.79
CA LEU A 430 2.70 10.47 -18.70
C LEU A 430 2.91 9.33 -19.70
N TRP A 431 3.26 9.66 -20.96
CA TRP A 431 3.55 8.65 -21.99
C TRP A 431 4.80 7.84 -21.69
N TRP A 432 5.76 8.40 -20.95
CA TRP A 432 6.89 7.63 -20.45
C TRP A 432 6.44 6.54 -19.46
N PHE A 433 5.56 6.85 -18.52
CA PHE A 433 5.00 5.85 -17.60
C PHE A 433 4.20 4.76 -18.32
N GLU A 434 3.49 5.10 -19.39
CA GLU A 434 2.80 4.13 -20.27
C GLU A 434 3.79 3.30 -21.12
N GLY A 435 5.08 3.52 -20.98
CA GLY A 435 6.15 2.79 -21.68
C GLY A 435 6.26 3.13 -23.17
N ASN A 436 5.73 4.26 -23.60
CA ASN A 436 5.81 4.71 -25.00
C ASN A 436 6.84 5.84 -25.15
N HIS A 437 8.11 5.46 -25.30
CA HIS A 437 9.21 6.40 -25.42
C HIS A 437 9.09 7.34 -26.63
N GLN A 438 8.61 6.83 -27.76
CA GLN A 438 8.44 7.64 -28.98
C GLN A 438 7.46 8.80 -28.77
N LYS A 439 6.31 8.53 -28.14
CA LYS A 439 5.35 9.58 -27.81
C LYS A 439 5.90 10.52 -26.74
N ALA A 440 6.58 10.00 -25.73
CA ALA A 440 7.20 10.82 -24.69
C ALA A 440 8.19 11.83 -25.28
N GLU A 441 9.08 11.37 -26.17
CA GLU A 441 10.07 12.24 -26.84
C GLU A 441 9.39 13.21 -27.82
N HIS A 442 8.37 12.77 -28.54
CA HIS A 442 7.61 13.62 -29.45
C HIS A 442 6.98 14.81 -28.71
N PHE A 443 6.27 14.55 -27.63
CA PHE A 443 5.65 15.60 -26.83
C PHE A 443 6.67 16.52 -26.15
N ALA A 444 7.83 15.98 -25.69
CA ALA A 444 8.90 16.80 -25.13
C ALA A 444 9.50 17.76 -26.17
N LYS A 445 9.75 17.29 -27.39
CA LYS A 445 10.24 18.13 -28.49
C LYS A 445 9.24 19.23 -28.86
N GLN A 446 7.96 18.89 -28.93
CA GLN A 446 6.90 19.89 -29.15
C GLN A 446 6.87 20.94 -28.04
N ALA A 447 6.97 20.55 -26.78
CA ALA A 447 7.01 21.46 -25.64
C ALA A 447 8.15 22.46 -25.76
N ILE A 448 9.35 21.97 -26.08
CA ILE A 448 10.54 22.83 -26.32
C ILE A 448 10.31 23.76 -27.48
N THR A 449 9.86 23.25 -28.63
CA THR A 449 9.63 24.08 -29.83
C THR A 449 8.68 25.25 -29.55
N VAL A 450 7.62 24.99 -28.77
CA VAL A 450 6.62 26.00 -28.42
C VAL A 450 7.16 27.03 -27.41
N LEU A 451 8.01 26.60 -26.46
CA LEU A 451 8.47 27.43 -25.35
C LEU A 451 9.80 28.11 -25.60
N ASP A 452 10.61 27.66 -26.56
CA ASP A 452 11.99 28.12 -26.74
C ASP A 452 12.05 29.61 -27.11
N GLU A 453 11.10 30.11 -27.92
CA GLU A 453 11.00 31.51 -28.32
C GLU A 453 10.26 32.40 -27.26
N GLN A 454 9.69 31.77 -26.21
CA GLN A 454 8.99 32.50 -25.17
C GLN A 454 9.96 33.08 -24.11
N PRO A 455 9.55 34.10 -23.35
CA PRO A 455 10.30 34.55 -22.17
C PRO A 455 10.60 33.41 -21.18
N SER A 456 11.57 33.62 -20.29
CA SER A 456 11.89 32.69 -19.23
C SER A 456 10.69 32.48 -18.32
N SER A 457 10.25 31.23 -18.19
CA SER A 457 9.11 30.84 -17.38
C SER A 457 9.33 29.48 -16.73
N LYS A 458 8.53 29.15 -15.71
CA LYS A 458 8.58 27.82 -15.06
C LYS A 458 8.27 26.71 -16.05
N ALA A 459 7.31 26.90 -16.94
CA ALA A 459 6.97 25.92 -17.99
C ALA A 459 8.17 25.64 -18.90
N LYS A 460 8.89 26.69 -19.32
CA LYS A 460 10.10 26.56 -20.13
C LYS A 460 11.24 25.83 -19.39
N ALA A 461 11.50 26.20 -18.15
CA ALA A 461 12.51 25.55 -17.32
C ALA A 461 12.19 24.07 -17.12
N MET A 462 10.94 23.75 -16.79
CA MET A 462 10.48 22.36 -16.60
C MET A 462 10.48 21.55 -17.90
N ALA A 463 10.21 22.15 -19.05
CA ALA A 463 10.32 21.47 -20.35
C ALA A 463 11.77 21.03 -20.65
N TYR A 464 12.75 21.88 -20.37
CA TYR A 464 14.16 21.53 -20.47
C TYR A 464 14.55 20.44 -19.47
N SER A 465 14.08 20.53 -18.24
CA SER A 465 14.33 19.51 -17.22
C SER A 465 13.69 18.16 -17.56
N ASN A 466 12.52 18.15 -18.20
CA ASN A 466 11.90 16.92 -18.73
C ASN A 466 12.71 16.32 -19.87
N MET A 467 13.29 17.16 -20.76
CA MET A 467 14.19 16.69 -21.80
C MET A 467 15.46 16.06 -21.18
N ALA A 468 16.06 16.70 -20.17
CA ALA A 468 17.19 16.14 -19.44
C ALA A 468 16.86 14.75 -18.88
N GLN A 469 15.65 14.55 -18.36
CA GLN A 469 15.20 13.26 -17.89
C GLN A 469 15.11 12.22 -19.01
N LEU A 470 14.54 12.55 -20.17
CA LEU A 470 14.47 11.61 -21.30
C LEU A 470 15.87 11.25 -21.81
N LYS A 471 16.82 12.19 -21.80
CA LYS A 471 18.22 11.95 -22.17
C LYS A 471 18.92 11.05 -21.15
N MET A 472 18.69 11.22 -19.87
CA MET A 472 19.15 10.31 -18.81
C MET A 472 18.60 8.89 -19.01
N LEU A 473 17.33 8.74 -19.33
CA LEU A 473 16.70 7.44 -19.58
C LEU A 473 17.20 6.75 -20.85
N SER A 474 17.67 7.53 -21.83
CA SER A 474 18.28 7.06 -23.08
C SER A 474 19.80 6.88 -22.99
N ASP A 475 20.37 6.97 -21.79
CA ASP A 475 21.82 6.86 -21.53
C ASP A 475 22.69 7.92 -22.25
N GLN A 476 22.12 9.09 -22.57
CA GLN A 476 22.80 10.20 -23.22
C GLN A 476 23.27 11.22 -22.17
N THR A 477 24.39 10.92 -21.52
CA THR A 477 24.89 11.67 -20.34
C THR A 477 25.13 13.15 -20.66
N ASP A 478 25.85 13.47 -21.73
CA ASP A 478 26.22 14.85 -22.08
C ASP A 478 24.99 15.69 -22.42
N GLU A 479 24.02 15.10 -23.13
CA GLU A 479 22.78 15.80 -23.44
C GLU A 479 21.91 15.98 -22.18
N CYS A 480 21.89 15.01 -21.25
CA CYS A 480 21.21 15.15 -19.98
C CYS A 480 21.77 16.33 -19.16
N ILE A 481 23.09 16.44 -19.08
CA ILE A 481 23.74 17.55 -18.37
C ILE A 481 23.45 18.89 -19.07
N TYR A 482 23.60 18.96 -20.39
CA TYR A 482 23.29 20.17 -21.17
C TYR A 482 21.87 20.70 -20.92
N TRP A 483 20.88 19.83 -21.04
CA TRP A 483 19.48 20.23 -20.83
C TRP A 483 19.19 20.54 -19.36
N GLY A 484 19.81 19.82 -18.42
CA GLY A 484 19.67 20.07 -17.00
C GLY A 484 20.25 21.42 -16.58
N GLU A 485 21.44 21.79 -17.07
CA GLU A 485 22.06 23.10 -16.83
C GLU A 485 21.22 24.22 -17.43
N LYS A 486 20.70 24.03 -18.65
CA LYS A 486 19.80 25.00 -19.31
C LYS A 486 18.52 25.20 -18.48
N ALA A 487 17.94 24.13 -17.93
CA ALA A 487 16.80 24.20 -17.04
C ALA A 487 17.09 25.00 -15.77
N ILE A 488 18.24 24.74 -15.13
CA ILE A 488 18.65 25.42 -13.89
C ILE A 488 18.94 26.91 -14.18
N ALA A 489 19.53 27.23 -15.34
CA ALA A 489 19.77 28.62 -15.71
C ALA A 489 18.49 29.44 -15.84
N VAL A 490 17.50 28.94 -16.58
CA VAL A 490 16.18 29.59 -16.71
C VAL A 490 15.45 29.67 -15.36
N ALA A 491 15.51 28.63 -14.55
CA ALA A 491 14.88 28.63 -13.24
C ALA A 491 15.46 29.71 -12.30
N ARG A 492 16.79 29.91 -12.34
CA ARG A 492 17.45 30.98 -11.58
C ARG A 492 17.02 32.37 -12.00
N GLU A 493 16.81 32.63 -13.29
CA GLU A 493 16.34 33.91 -13.81
C GLU A 493 14.99 34.32 -13.24
N ILE A 494 14.12 33.34 -12.96
CA ILE A 494 12.76 33.55 -12.47
C ILE A 494 12.60 33.25 -10.98
N ASN A 495 13.68 32.94 -10.24
CA ASN A 495 13.68 32.53 -8.84
C ASN A 495 12.82 31.30 -8.56
N ASP A 496 12.77 30.34 -9.48
CA ASP A 496 12.10 29.07 -9.28
C ASP A 496 13.05 28.08 -8.56
N GLU A 497 12.65 27.61 -7.37
CA GLU A 497 13.42 26.66 -6.58
C GLU A 497 13.07 25.19 -6.86
N GLU A 498 11.96 24.91 -7.52
CA GLU A 498 11.46 23.56 -7.76
C GLU A 498 12.11 22.89 -8.97
N THR A 499 12.18 23.59 -10.10
CA THR A 499 12.76 23.04 -11.33
C THR A 499 14.22 22.59 -11.17
N PRO A 500 15.12 23.31 -10.46
CA PRO A 500 16.47 22.84 -10.19
C PRO A 500 16.51 21.48 -9.51
N VAL A 501 15.60 21.22 -8.59
CA VAL A 501 15.50 19.92 -7.88
C VAL A 501 15.16 18.78 -8.85
N HIS A 502 14.22 19.03 -9.77
CA HIS A 502 13.87 18.06 -10.82
C HIS A 502 15.05 17.79 -11.77
N ALA A 503 15.78 18.82 -12.20
CA ALA A 503 16.94 18.71 -13.06
C ALA A 503 18.11 17.98 -12.37
N MET A 504 18.42 18.35 -11.12
CA MET A 504 19.46 17.70 -10.31
C MET A 504 19.22 16.20 -10.15
N THR A 505 17.96 15.78 -10.02
CA THR A 505 17.63 14.33 -9.93
C THR A 505 18.02 13.60 -11.21
N SER A 506 17.78 14.18 -12.38
CA SER A 506 18.13 13.56 -13.67
C SER A 506 19.64 13.57 -13.91
N MET A 507 20.30 14.72 -13.69
CA MET A 507 21.75 14.86 -13.82
C MET A 507 22.50 13.97 -12.83
N GLY A 508 22.06 13.93 -11.55
CA GLY A 508 22.63 13.09 -10.52
C GLY A 508 22.50 11.60 -10.84
N SER A 509 21.39 11.20 -11.45
CA SER A 509 21.17 9.80 -11.86
C SER A 509 22.18 9.35 -12.92
N THR A 510 22.36 10.13 -13.97
CA THR A 510 23.32 9.76 -15.03
C THR A 510 24.76 9.78 -14.52
N LEU A 511 25.14 10.78 -13.69
CA LEU A 511 26.48 10.87 -13.09
C LEU A 511 26.76 9.73 -12.11
N MET A 512 25.78 9.29 -11.33
CA MET A 512 25.94 8.18 -10.38
C MET A 512 26.28 6.86 -11.09
N LEU A 513 25.83 6.69 -12.32
CA LEU A 513 26.12 5.49 -13.12
C LEU A 513 27.50 5.51 -13.76
N GLY A 514 28.15 6.68 -13.88
CA GLY A 514 29.51 6.83 -14.43
C GLY A 514 30.59 6.45 -13.41
N GLN A 515 31.65 5.79 -13.86
CA GLN A 515 32.71 5.31 -12.94
C GLN A 515 33.45 6.46 -12.24
N SER A 516 33.82 7.54 -12.96
CA SER A 516 34.54 8.68 -12.41
C SER A 516 33.66 9.71 -11.72
N SER A 517 32.37 9.78 -12.06
CA SER A 517 31.43 10.78 -11.59
C SER A 517 30.46 10.28 -10.50
N LYS A 518 30.60 9.01 -10.08
CA LYS A 518 29.71 8.35 -9.10
C LYS A 518 29.46 9.18 -7.83
N SER A 519 30.53 9.66 -7.22
CA SER A 519 30.45 10.43 -5.97
C SER A 519 29.73 11.77 -6.17
N GLN A 520 29.94 12.43 -7.29
CA GLN A 520 29.26 13.67 -7.66
C GLN A 520 27.77 13.42 -7.90
N GLY A 521 27.42 12.33 -8.61
CA GLY A 521 26.03 11.93 -8.82
C GLY A 521 25.29 11.68 -7.53
N ILE A 522 25.88 10.93 -6.60
CA ILE A 522 25.29 10.67 -5.27
C ILE A 522 25.09 11.97 -4.49
N ALA A 523 26.08 12.87 -4.51
CA ALA A 523 25.98 14.17 -3.82
C ALA A 523 24.82 15.00 -4.37
N LEU A 524 24.68 15.07 -5.71
CA LEU A 524 23.62 15.82 -6.38
C LEU A 524 22.23 15.25 -6.07
N LEU A 525 22.07 13.93 -6.08
CA LEU A 525 20.82 13.26 -5.71
C LEU A 525 20.44 13.49 -4.25
N LYS A 526 21.41 13.43 -3.33
CA LYS A 526 21.18 13.71 -1.92
C LYS A 526 20.82 15.19 -1.69
N GLN A 527 21.42 16.10 -2.42
CA GLN A 527 21.06 17.52 -2.38
C GLN A 527 19.65 17.73 -2.88
N SER A 528 19.26 17.14 -4.02
CA SER A 528 17.90 17.16 -4.53
C SER A 528 16.90 16.63 -3.50
N LEU A 529 17.19 15.48 -2.88
CA LEU A 529 16.34 14.90 -1.83
C LEU A 529 16.20 15.84 -0.62
N SER A 530 17.30 16.40 -0.15
CA SER A 530 17.30 17.29 1.02
C SER A 530 16.47 18.55 0.78
N VAL A 531 16.63 19.19 -0.40
CA VAL A 531 15.84 20.37 -0.77
C VAL A 531 14.38 20.03 -0.94
N SER A 532 14.07 18.88 -1.57
CA SER A 532 12.69 18.42 -1.73
C SER A 532 11.98 18.20 -0.40
N LEU A 533 12.67 17.54 0.56
CA LEU A 533 12.11 17.30 1.89
C LEU A 533 11.90 18.60 2.67
N LYS A 534 12.84 19.54 2.57
CA LYS A 534 12.76 20.83 3.27
C LYS A 534 11.58 21.68 2.77
N ASN A 535 11.32 21.67 1.46
CA ASN A 535 10.32 22.50 0.81
C ASN A 535 8.99 21.75 0.56
N SER A 536 8.83 20.54 1.10
CA SER A 536 7.65 19.69 0.90
C SER A 536 7.30 19.40 -0.58
N TYR A 537 8.33 19.32 -1.44
CA TYR A 537 8.17 18.89 -2.84
C TYR A 537 8.06 17.37 -2.90
N HIS A 538 6.90 16.83 -2.50
CA HIS A 538 6.73 15.41 -2.22
C HIS A 538 7.01 14.50 -3.42
N GLU A 539 6.54 14.86 -4.61
CA GLU A 539 6.81 14.10 -5.84
C GLU A 539 8.31 14.07 -6.15
N HIS A 540 9.01 15.19 -6.00
CA HIS A 540 10.46 15.28 -6.26
C HIS A 540 11.29 14.52 -5.21
N ALA A 541 10.87 14.52 -3.93
CA ALA A 541 11.49 13.69 -2.90
C ALA A 541 11.36 12.20 -3.23
N ALA A 542 10.16 11.76 -3.62
CA ALA A 542 9.91 10.39 -4.04
C ALA A 542 10.74 9.99 -5.29
N ARG A 543 10.89 10.91 -6.26
CA ARG A 543 11.76 10.71 -7.43
C ARG A 543 13.24 10.59 -7.05
N ALA A 544 13.69 11.38 -6.10
CA ALA A 544 15.08 11.33 -5.64
C ALA A 544 15.38 10.01 -4.89
N TYR A 545 14.45 9.54 -4.04
CA TYR A 545 14.53 8.21 -3.43
C TYR A 545 14.56 7.10 -4.47
N ALA A 546 13.65 7.15 -5.44
CA ALA A 546 13.59 6.18 -6.53
C ALA A 546 14.88 6.15 -7.35
N ALA A 547 15.44 7.31 -7.66
CA ALA A 547 16.71 7.44 -8.40
C ALA A 547 17.89 6.90 -7.58
N LEU A 548 18.03 7.30 -6.32
CA LEU A 548 19.09 6.80 -5.44
C LEU A 548 19.03 5.28 -5.30
N GLY A 549 17.84 4.73 -5.00
CA GLY A 549 17.67 3.30 -4.79
C GLY A 549 17.88 2.47 -6.05
N SER A 550 17.30 2.89 -7.18
CA SER A 550 17.43 2.16 -8.45
C SER A 550 18.85 2.21 -9.03
N ASN A 551 19.50 3.36 -8.94
CA ASN A 551 20.88 3.51 -9.40
C ASN A 551 21.84 2.74 -8.49
N ALA A 552 21.66 2.74 -7.16
CA ALA A 552 22.42 1.93 -6.24
C ALA A 552 22.29 0.43 -6.57
N ALA A 553 21.08 -0.05 -6.83
CA ALA A 553 20.86 -1.41 -7.29
C ALA A 553 21.57 -1.72 -8.63
N THR A 554 21.59 -0.76 -9.56
CA THR A 554 22.25 -0.90 -10.86
C THR A 554 23.76 -1.02 -10.73
N ILE A 555 24.38 -0.21 -9.87
CA ILE A 555 25.83 -0.28 -9.59
C ILE A 555 26.20 -1.34 -8.55
N LYS A 556 25.20 -2.12 -8.09
CA LYS A 556 25.32 -3.25 -7.15
C LYS A 556 25.74 -2.87 -5.72
N ASP A 557 25.40 -1.66 -5.32
CA ASP A 557 25.49 -1.22 -3.92
C ASP A 557 24.16 -1.60 -3.21
N TYR A 558 24.02 -2.90 -2.92
CA TYR A 558 22.73 -3.44 -2.47
C TYR A 558 22.32 -3.00 -1.08
N ASP A 559 23.26 -2.75 -0.16
CA ASP A 559 22.95 -2.27 1.18
C ASP A 559 22.37 -0.86 1.12
N PHE A 560 23.00 0.03 0.36
CA PHE A 560 22.49 1.37 0.15
C PHE A 560 21.16 1.34 -0.64
N ALA A 561 21.04 0.47 -1.64
CA ALA A 561 19.79 0.29 -2.40
C ALA A 561 18.63 -0.14 -1.50
N LYS A 562 18.81 -1.17 -0.68
CA LYS A 562 17.76 -1.68 0.23
C LYS A 562 17.27 -0.60 1.18
N LYS A 563 18.21 0.06 1.87
CA LYS A 563 17.89 1.13 2.81
C LYS A 563 17.10 2.25 2.13
N THR A 564 17.60 2.77 1.01
CA THR A 564 16.99 3.90 0.30
C THR A 564 15.63 3.55 -0.30
N LEU A 565 15.50 2.34 -0.88
CA LEU A 565 14.20 1.87 -1.39
C LEU A 565 13.18 1.70 -0.27
N GLU A 566 13.57 1.21 0.90
CA GLU A 566 12.67 1.05 2.05
C GLU A 566 12.21 2.41 2.59
N GLU A 567 13.13 3.35 2.75
CA GLU A 567 12.80 4.73 3.14
C GLU A 567 11.85 5.40 2.13
N GLY A 568 12.16 5.27 0.83
CA GLY A 568 11.35 5.86 -0.23
C GLY A 568 9.98 5.21 -0.39
N ILE A 569 9.85 3.90 -0.20
CA ILE A 569 8.57 3.19 -0.23
C ILE A 569 7.70 3.66 0.94
N SER A 570 8.27 3.74 2.16
CA SER A 570 7.56 4.25 3.32
C SER A 570 7.10 5.71 3.11
N TYR A 571 7.99 6.54 2.59
CA TYR A 571 7.69 7.94 2.27
C TYR A 571 6.51 8.08 1.30
N CYS A 572 6.48 7.25 0.26
CA CYS A 572 5.40 7.25 -0.72
C CYS A 572 4.09 6.67 -0.18
N GLU A 573 4.18 5.64 0.67
CA GLU A 573 3.01 5.03 1.31
C GLU A 573 2.27 6.04 2.19
N GLU A 574 3.01 6.91 2.85
CA GLU A 574 2.48 7.95 3.73
C GLU A 574 1.80 9.12 2.97
N ARG A 575 1.94 9.17 1.65
CA ARG A 575 1.53 10.33 0.82
C ARG A 575 0.78 9.94 -0.46
N ASP A 576 0.26 8.73 -0.55
CA ASP A 576 -0.44 8.16 -1.72
C ASP A 576 0.33 8.33 -3.06
N LEU A 577 1.67 8.38 -3.01
CA LEU A 577 2.50 8.50 -4.21
C LEU A 577 2.69 7.14 -4.87
N ASP A 578 1.58 6.52 -5.26
CA ASP A 578 1.53 5.11 -5.69
C ASP A 578 2.36 4.82 -6.92
N SER A 579 2.41 5.74 -7.89
CA SER A 579 3.21 5.55 -9.11
C SER A 579 4.69 5.29 -8.78
N LEU A 580 5.28 6.07 -7.89
CA LEU A 580 6.68 5.95 -7.50
C LEU A 580 6.91 4.83 -6.47
N LYS A 581 5.96 4.59 -5.57
CA LYS A 581 5.99 3.45 -4.65
C LYS A 581 6.07 2.12 -5.40
N LEU A 582 5.18 1.92 -6.37
CA LEU A 582 5.14 0.69 -7.17
C LEU A 582 6.43 0.52 -8.02
N TYR A 583 6.97 1.62 -8.53
CA TYR A 583 8.27 1.62 -9.21
C TYR A 583 9.40 1.12 -8.30
N MET A 584 9.50 1.67 -7.07
CA MET A 584 10.52 1.26 -6.10
C MET A 584 10.32 -0.18 -5.60
N LEU A 585 9.09 -0.65 -5.45
CA LEU A 585 8.80 -2.06 -5.15
C LEU A 585 9.31 -3.00 -6.24
N GLY A 586 9.19 -2.64 -7.51
CA GLY A 586 9.78 -3.39 -8.62
C GLY A 586 11.31 -3.52 -8.49
N TRP A 587 11.99 -2.45 -8.11
CA TRP A 587 13.43 -2.48 -7.83
C TRP A 587 13.79 -3.28 -6.59
N LYS A 588 13.01 -3.20 -5.51
CA LYS A 588 13.18 -4.03 -4.31
C LYS A 588 13.04 -5.51 -4.63
N ALA A 589 12.10 -5.89 -5.48
CA ALA A 589 11.96 -7.26 -5.96
C ALA A 589 13.21 -7.74 -6.72
N ARG A 590 13.76 -6.89 -7.59
CA ARG A 590 15.00 -7.18 -8.32
C ARG A 590 16.22 -7.32 -7.41
N VAL A 591 16.40 -6.44 -6.44
CA VAL A 591 17.49 -6.53 -5.46
C VAL A 591 17.41 -7.85 -4.68
N ASN A 592 16.23 -8.25 -4.22
CA ASN A 592 16.04 -9.52 -3.53
C ASN A 592 16.33 -10.73 -4.44
N LEU A 593 15.98 -10.68 -5.72
CA LEU A 593 16.30 -11.71 -6.70
C LEU A 593 17.84 -11.89 -6.83
N GLU A 594 18.56 -10.77 -6.97
CA GLU A 594 20.01 -10.78 -7.17
C GLU A 594 20.77 -11.25 -5.92
N LEU A 595 20.25 -10.97 -4.72
CA LEU A 595 20.79 -11.42 -3.44
C LEU A 595 20.41 -12.86 -3.05
N GLY A 596 19.63 -13.57 -3.87
CA GLY A 596 19.20 -14.94 -3.57
C GLY A 596 17.95 -15.05 -2.69
N ASN A 597 17.34 -13.94 -2.28
CA ASN A 597 16.10 -13.91 -1.47
C ASN A 597 14.85 -14.12 -2.36
N TRP A 598 14.77 -15.26 -3.04
CA TRP A 598 13.78 -15.49 -4.09
C TRP A 598 12.34 -15.57 -3.62
N ALA A 599 12.11 -16.02 -2.40
CA ALA A 599 10.76 -16.07 -1.83
C ALA A 599 10.17 -14.64 -1.71
N GLU A 600 10.95 -13.70 -1.16
CA GLU A 600 10.53 -12.31 -1.02
C GLU A 600 10.48 -11.61 -2.38
N ALA A 601 11.44 -11.86 -3.28
CA ALA A 601 11.44 -11.33 -4.64
C ALA A 601 10.15 -11.71 -5.39
N TYR A 602 9.78 -13.00 -5.33
CA TYR A 602 8.56 -13.50 -5.97
C TYR A 602 7.28 -12.94 -5.33
N LYS A 603 7.24 -12.89 -4.00
CA LYS A 603 6.10 -12.32 -3.26
C LYS A 603 5.82 -10.88 -3.69
N ILE A 604 6.86 -10.03 -3.74
CA ILE A 604 6.73 -8.63 -4.17
C ILE A 604 6.31 -8.58 -5.65
N ALA A 605 7.00 -9.30 -6.54
CA ALA A 605 6.69 -9.30 -7.97
C ALA A 605 5.26 -9.79 -8.25
N ASN A 606 4.83 -10.87 -7.60
CA ASN A 606 3.49 -11.40 -7.75
C ASN A 606 2.43 -10.44 -7.23
N LYS A 607 2.65 -9.80 -6.06
CA LYS A 607 1.76 -8.75 -5.53
C LYS A 607 1.62 -7.57 -6.50
N LEU A 608 2.69 -7.19 -7.20
CA LEU A 608 2.63 -6.18 -8.26
C LEU A 608 1.78 -6.65 -9.44
N LEU A 609 2.00 -7.88 -9.92
CA LEU A 609 1.32 -8.44 -11.09
C LEU A 609 -0.18 -8.69 -10.88
N THR A 610 -0.63 -8.83 -9.64
CA THR A 610 -2.07 -8.95 -9.32
C THR A 610 -2.80 -7.60 -9.31
N LYS A 611 -2.09 -6.47 -9.39
CA LYS A 611 -2.74 -5.16 -9.46
C LYS A 611 -3.33 -4.93 -10.86
N GLU A 612 -4.59 -4.53 -10.88
CA GLU A 612 -5.23 -4.03 -12.09
C GLU A 612 -4.51 -2.74 -12.54
N ASN A 613 -4.38 -2.56 -13.84
CA ASN A 613 -3.75 -1.37 -14.45
C ASN A 613 -2.29 -1.11 -14.04
N LEU A 614 -1.52 -2.16 -13.74
CA LEU A 614 -0.09 -2.00 -13.46
C LEU A 614 0.64 -1.40 -14.67
N LEU A 615 1.35 -0.31 -14.46
CA LEU A 615 2.06 0.42 -15.51
C LEU A 615 3.11 -0.44 -16.21
N PRO A 616 3.23 -0.36 -17.55
CA PRO A 616 4.20 -1.14 -18.31
C PRO A 616 5.63 -1.04 -17.79
N VAL A 617 6.08 0.16 -17.43
CA VAL A 617 7.44 0.39 -16.90
C VAL A 617 7.70 -0.35 -15.57
N ILE A 618 6.68 -0.66 -14.80
CA ILE A 618 6.76 -1.43 -13.56
C ILE A 618 6.57 -2.91 -13.85
N LYS A 619 5.61 -3.25 -14.71
CA LYS A 619 5.22 -4.61 -15.08
C LYS A 619 6.40 -5.40 -15.68
N ILE A 620 7.22 -4.76 -16.52
CA ILE A 620 8.40 -5.36 -17.14
C ILE A 620 9.32 -5.99 -16.07
N GLY A 621 9.67 -5.22 -15.05
CA GLY A 621 10.56 -5.69 -13.98
C GLY A 621 9.94 -6.80 -13.15
N ALA A 622 8.66 -6.67 -12.81
CA ALA A 622 7.92 -7.68 -12.04
C ALA A 622 7.80 -9.01 -12.80
N LEU A 623 7.48 -8.97 -14.09
CA LEU A 623 7.43 -10.16 -14.97
C LEU A 623 8.79 -10.85 -15.05
N ALA A 624 9.86 -10.09 -15.27
CA ALA A 624 11.21 -10.64 -15.37
C ALA A 624 11.64 -11.32 -14.05
N VAL A 625 11.36 -10.71 -12.90
CA VAL A 625 11.67 -11.29 -11.58
C VAL A 625 10.85 -12.56 -11.34
N ALA A 626 9.53 -12.50 -11.52
CA ALA A 626 8.65 -13.65 -11.29
C ALA A 626 9.02 -14.84 -12.19
N ALA A 627 9.24 -14.57 -13.48
CA ALA A 627 9.64 -15.59 -14.45
C ALA A 627 11.00 -16.21 -14.10
N THR A 628 11.99 -15.40 -13.68
CA THR A 628 13.31 -15.90 -13.30
C THR A 628 13.24 -16.81 -12.07
N VAL A 629 12.47 -16.43 -11.04
CA VAL A 629 12.31 -17.28 -9.85
C VAL A 629 11.62 -18.60 -10.21
N LYS A 630 10.53 -18.56 -10.97
CA LYS A 630 9.81 -19.76 -11.43
C LYS A 630 10.72 -20.70 -12.24
N MET A 631 11.48 -20.13 -13.19
CA MET A 631 12.43 -20.87 -14.02
C MET A 631 13.48 -21.60 -13.17
N ARG A 632 14.10 -20.89 -12.21
CA ARG A 632 15.15 -21.46 -11.35
C ARG A 632 14.62 -22.60 -10.50
N LYS A 633 13.38 -22.51 -10.02
CA LYS A 633 12.69 -23.56 -9.27
C LYS A 633 12.20 -24.72 -10.16
N GLY A 634 12.11 -24.56 -11.47
CA GLY A 634 11.58 -25.56 -12.39
C GLY A 634 10.06 -25.57 -12.50
N GLU A 635 9.42 -24.45 -12.14
CA GLU A 635 7.97 -24.27 -12.30
C GLU A 635 7.61 -24.07 -13.78
N GLN A 636 6.33 -24.30 -14.11
CA GLN A 636 5.80 -24.12 -15.47
C GLN A 636 5.39 -22.65 -15.72
N ASP A 637 4.95 -22.36 -16.95
CA ASP A 637 4.44 -21.06 -17.39
C ASP A 637 5.43 -19.88 -17.31
N VAL A 638 6.73 -20.18 -17.49
CA VAL A 638 7.79 -19.15 -17.50
C VAL A 638 7.84 -18.39 -18.82
N LEU A 639 7.76 -19.07 -19.96
CA LEU A 639 7.95 -18.46 -21.28
C LEU A 639 6.92 -17.36 -21.60
N PRO A 640 5.63 -17.53 -21.33
CA PRO A 640 4.65 -16.47 -21.57
C PRO A 640 4.99 -15.17 -20.83
N LEU A 641 5.43 -15.26 -19.56
CA LEU A 641 5.84 -14.09 -18.76
C LEU A 641 7.05 -13.37 -19.37
N LEU A 642 8.05 -14.14 -19.83
CA LEU A 642 9.25 -13.57 -20.47
C LEU A 642 8.95 -12.92 -21.82
N LEU A 643 8.05 -13.51 -22.63
CA LEU A 643 7.65 -12.94 -23.92
C LEU A 643 6.83 -11.66 -23.75
N GLU A 644 5.93 -11.62 -22.75
CA GLU A 644 5.21 -10.41 -22.41
C GLU A 644 6.18 -9.31 -21.95
N ALA A 645 7.12 -9.64 -21.05
CA ALA A 645 8.15 -8.70 -20.60
C ALA A 645 8.98 -8.19 -21.79
N LYS A 646 9.38 -9.06 -22.74
CA LYS A 646 10.13 -8.67 -23.94
C LYS A 646 9.34 -7.69 -24.80
N THR A 647 8.08 -7.98 -25.07
CA THR A 647 7.20 -7.12 -25.85
C THR A 647 7.07 -5.72 -25.26
N LEU A 648 6.85 -5.65 -23.96
CA LEU A 648 6.73 -4.37 -23.23
C LEU A 648 8.07 -3.62 -23.20
N ALA A 649 9.17 -4.31 -22.91
CA ALA A 649 10.49 -3.70 -22.80
C ALA A 649 10.96 -3.07 -24.14
N LEU A 650 10.73 -3.76 -25.25
CA LEU A 650 11.12 -3.26 -26.57
C LEU A 650 10.37 -1.98 -26.99
N ARG A 651 9.15 -1.75 -26.45
CA ARG A 651 8.41 -0.49 -26.68
C ARG A 651 9.05 0.71 -26.00
N THR A 652 9.76 0.49 -24.89
CA THR A 652 10.39 1.58 -24.13
C THR A 652 11.66 2.10 -24.79
N THR A 653 12.34 1.31 -25.62
CA THR A 653 13.67 1.57 -26.21
C THR A 653 14.78 1.80 -25.17
N GLU A 654 14.51 1.66 -23.88
CA GLU A 654 15.44 1.92 -22.77
C GLU A 654 16.26 0.67 -22.41
N LEU A 655 17.58 0.77 -22.46
CA LEU A 655 18.48 -0.35 -22.12
C LEU A 655 18.27 -0.85 -20.68
N GLN A 656 17.98 0.05 -19.74
CA GLN A 656 17.72 -0.31 -18.35
C GLN A 656 16.52 -1.25 -18.18
N ARG A 657 15.60 -1.31 -19.16
CA ARG A 657 14.42 -2.20 -19.16
C ARG A 657 14.63 -3.41 -20.06
N ILE A 658 15.28 -3.23 -21.20
CA ILE A 658 15.53 -4.28 -22.16
C ILE A 658 16.53 -5.29 -21.61
N ILE A 659 17.66 -4.83 -21.05
CA ILE A 659 18.74 -5.69 -20.59
C ILE A 659 18.31 -6.70 -19.51
N PRO A 660 17.58 -6.34 -18.44
CA PRO A 660 17.13 -7.33 -17.45
C PRO A 660 16.25 -8.43 -18.04
N VAL A 661 15.41 -8.11 -19.01
CA VAL A 661 14.54 -9.08 -19.69
C VAL A 661 15.36 -9.99 -20.60
N LEU A 662 16.32 -9.44 -21.34
CA LEU A 662 17.23 -10.25 -22.15
C LEU A 662 18.10 -11.17 -21.29
N VAL A 663 18.56 -10.71 -20.13
CA VAL A 663 19.28 -11.54 -19.14
C VAL A 663 18.42 -12.73 -18.72
N ALA A 664 17.15 -12.50 -18.37
CA ALA A 664 16.25 -13.58 -17.97
C ALA A 664 15.96 -14.56 -19.14
N LEU A 665 15.81 -14.05 -20.35
CA LEU A 665 15.65 -14.87 -21.55
C LEU A 665 16.92 -15.68 -21.90
N LEU A 666 18.11 -15.07 -21.81
CA LEU A 666 19.38 -15.77 -22.01
C LEU A 666 19.57 -16.89 -20.98
N GLU A 667 19.19 -16.65 -19.72
CA GLU A 667 19.18 -17.69 -18.68
C GLU A 667 18.20 -18.81 -19.04
N TYR A 668 17.02 -18.48 -19.52
CA TYR A 668 16.02 -19.46 -19.94
C TYR A 668 16.49 -20.28 -21.17
N GLU A 669 17.14 -19.63 -22.14
CA GLU A 669 17.77 -20.31 -23.27
C GLU A 669 18.86 -21.29 -22.80
N TRP A 670 19.69 -20.86 -21.84
CA TRP A 670 20.72 -21.74 -21.28
C TRP A 670 20.12 -22.95 -20.55
N VAL A 671 19.05 -22.75 -19.78
CA VAL A 671 18.36 -23.83 -19.05
C VAL A 671 17.71 -24.84 -20.02
N THR A 672 17.00 -24.34 -21.05
CA THR A 672 16.18 -25.16 -21.95
C THR A 672 16.95 -25.71 -23.16
N GLY A 673 18.07 -25.09 -23.51
CA GLY A 673 18.82 -25.40 -24.74
C GLY A 673 18.19 -24.86 -26.03
N LYS A 674 17.12 -24.05 -25.94
CA LYS A 674 16.38 -23.48 -27.07
C LYS A 674 16.61 -21.98 -27.16
N THR A 675 16.54 -21.43 -28.38
CA THR A 675 16.71 -20.00 -28.64
C THR A 675 15.35 -19.30 -28.70
N TYR A 676 15.21 -18.19 -27.98
CA TYR A 676 13.98 -17.38 -27.89
C TYR A 676 14.19 -15.91 -28.19
N ILE A 677 15.43 -15.45 -28.28
CA ILE A 677 15.79 -14.06 -28.62
C ILE A 677 16.24 -14.03 -30.07
N GLU A 678 15.63 -13.22 -30.87
CA GLU A 678 16.00 -12.94 -32.25
C GLU A 678 17.38 -12.27 -32.29
N GLN A 679 18.27 -12.72 -33.18
CA GLN A 679 19.65 -12.24 -33.25
C GLN A 679 19.73 -10.72 -33.44
N GLU A 680 18.83 -10.15 -34.23
CA GLU A 680 18.78 -8.71 -34.50
C GLU A 680 18.52 -7.88 -33.21
N ILE A 681 17.61 -8.38 -32.32
CA ILE A 681 17.33 -7.75 -31.03
C ILE A 681 18.56 -7.80 -30.13
N LEU A 682 19.23 -8.95 -30.10
CA LEU A 682 20.44 -9.12 -29.30
C LEU A 682 21.58 -8.21 -29.79
N ASP A 683 21.80 -8.15 -31.11
CA ASP A 683 22.84 -7.30 -31.72
C ASP A 683 22.60 -5.81 -31.42
N ARG A 684 21.33 -5.37 -31.49
CA ARG A 684 20.95 -4.00 -31.17
C ARG A 684 21.19 -3.69 -29.67
N ALA A 685 20.81 -4.62 -28.79
CA ALA A 685 21.03 -4.45 -27.35
C ALA A 685 22.54 -4.43 -27.01
N VAL A 686 23.34 -5.30 -27.63
CA VAL A 686 24.80 -5.31 -27.46
C VAL A 686 25.42 -4.00 -27.94
N LYS A 687 25.04 -3.52 -29.12
CA LYS A 687 25.51 -2.25 -29.65
C LYS A 687 25.20 -1.10 -28.70
N GLY A 688 23.94 -0.94 -28.28
CA GLY A 688 23.57 0.11 -27.35
C GLY A 688 24.26 -0.01 -25.98
N PHE A 689 24.49 -1.24 -25.49
CA PHE A 689 25.21 -1.48 -24.25
C PHE A 689 26.70 -1.09 -24.31
N VAL A 690 27.33 -1.29 -25.47
CA VAL A 690 28.72 -0.86 -25.77
C VAL A 690 28.80 0.67 -25.89
N GLU A 691 27.90 1.27 -26.67
CA GLU A 691 27.84 2.72 -26.87
C GLU A 691 27.59 3.48 -25.56
N ALA A 692 26.79 2.92 -24.65
CA ALA A 692 26.54 3.49 -23.34
C ALA A 692 27.66 3.25 -22.30
N ASP A 693 28.80 2.68 -22.69
CA ASP A 693 29.95 2.34 -21.83
C ASP A 693 29.57 1.54 -20.54
N LYS A 694 28.59 0.65 -20.68
CA LYS A 694 28.11 -0.19 -19.57
C LYS A 694 28.86 -1.51 -19.39
N ILE A 695 29.97 -1.67 -20.08
CA ILE A 695 30.81 -2.87 -20.01
C ILE A 695 31.48 -2.96 -18.63
N SER A 696 31.13 -3.95 -17.86
CA SER A 696 31.70 -4.19 -16.53
C SER A 696 31.86 -5.69 -16.28
N LYS A 697 32.94 -6.06 -15.58
CA LYS A 697 33.17 -7.44 -15.05
C LYS A 697 32.01 -7.91 -14.16
N LYS A 698 31.27 -6.98 -13.58
CA LYS A 698 30.11 -7.19 -12.72
C LYS A 698 28.77 -7.15 -13.48
N SER A 699 28.79 -7.17 -14.81
CA SER A 699 27.60 -7.13 -15.64
C SER A 699 26.97 -8.50 -15.83
N ARG A 700 25.74 -8.69 -15.37
CA ARG A 700 24.96 -9.92 -15.61
C ARG A 700 24.68 -10.15 -17.10
N PHE A 701 24.57 -9.11 -17.88
CA PHE A 701 24.35 -9.24 -19.32
C PHE A 701 25.57 -9.86 -20.01
N CYS A 702 26.78 -9.36 -19.71
CA CYS A 702 28.04 -9.96 -20.20
C CYS A 702 28.20 -11.40 -19.72
N PHE A 703 27.89 -11.67 -18.45
CA PHE A 703 27.93 -13.01 -17.87
C PHE A 703 27.05 -14.00 -18.64
N TRP A 704 25.79 -13.67 -18.88
CA TRP A 704 24.86 -14.55 -19.57
C TRP A 704 25.15 -14.69 -21.06
N LEU A 705 25.63 -13.64 -21.74
CA LEU A 705 26.12 -13.74 -23.10
C LEU A 705 27.27 -14.75 -23.21
N LYS A 706 28.19 -14.75 -22.24
CA LYS A 706 29.28 -15.73 -22.16
C LYS A 706 28.76 -17.17 -21.96
N LYS A 707 27.77 -17.35 -21.08
CA LYS A 707 27.18 -18.67 -20.79
C LYS A 707 26.47 -19.28 -21.98
N VAL A 708 25.72 -18.52 -22.77
CA VAL A 708 24.97 -19.03 -23.92
C VAL A 708 25.80 -19.07 -25.22
N ARG A 709 27.04 -18.59 -25.23
CA ARG A 709 27.92 -18.52 -26.38
C ARG A 709 28.01 -19.82 -27.16
N LYS A 710 28.08 -20.98 -26.47
CA LYS A 710 28.17 -22.30 -27.08
C LYS A 710 26.90 -22.71 -27.84
N GLN A 711 25.79 -22.04 -27.61
CA GLN A 711 24.50 -22.35 -28.23
C GLN A 711 24.18 -21.41 -29.42
N ARG A 712 24.98 -20.35 -29.61
CA ARG A 712 24.77 -19.33 -30.67
C ARG A 712 25.98 -19.30 -31.62
N ALA A 713 25.72 -18.85 -32.84
CA ALA A 713 26.77 -18.65 -33.84
C ALA A 713 27.85 -17.66 -33.31
N GLU A 714 29.07 -17.70 -33.89
CA GLU A 714 30.20 -16.88 -33.42
C GLU A 714 29.86 -15.39 -33.33
N PRO A 715 30.19 -14.74 -32.21
CA PRO A 715 29.83 -13.35 -31.97
C PRO A 715 30.65 -12.37 -32.81
N LYS A 716 30.04 -11.27 -33.23
CA LYS A 716 30.72 -10.12 -33.80
C LYS A 716 31.79 -9.56 -32.85
N GLU A 717 32.76 -8.78 -33.41
CA GLU A 717 33.97 -8.28 -32.69
C GLU A 717 33.67 -7.61 -31.35
N ASP A 718 32.58 -6.82 -31.29
CA ASP A 718 32.15 -6.14 -30.07
C ASP A 718 31.75 -7.12 -28.95
N LEU A 719 31.13 -8.24 -29.30
CA LEU A 719 30.76 -9.28 -28.38
C LEU A 719 32.00 -10.05 -27.87
N LYS A 720 33.05 -10.19 -28.69
CA LYS A 720 34.32 -10.83 -28.27
C LYS A 720 35.02 -10.04 -27.17
N ARG A 721 34.99 -8.71 -27.22
CA ARG A 721 35.53 -7.83 -26.15
C ARG A 721 34.76 -7.99 -24.83
N LEU A 722 33.43 -8.14 -24.89
CA LEU A 722 32.57 -8.35 -23.73
C LEU A 722 32.83 -9.67 -23.04
N ILE A 723 33.14 -10.73 -23.80
CA ILE A 723 33.19 -12.10 -23.31
C ILE A 723 34.55 -12.49 -22.72
N ASN A 724 35.68 -11.92 -23.23
CA ASN A 724 37.05 -12.42 -22.96
C ASN A 724 37.74 -11.80 -21.74
N ALA A 725 37.06 -11.05 -20.90
CA ALA A 725 37.70 -10.15 -19.91
C ALA A 725 38.16 -10.80 -18.59
N THR A 726 37.73 -12.07 -18.22
CA THR A 726 38.03 -12.62 -16.87
C THR A 726 38.10 -14.14 -16.81
N THR A 727 38.88 -14.67 -15.83
CA THR A 727 38.87 -16.09 -15.44
C THR A 727 37.63 -16.42 -14.60
N ALA A 728 37.22 -17.70 -14.59
CA ALA A 728 36.07 -18.17 -13.78
C ALA A 728 36.24 -17.89 -12.27
N GLN A 729 37.49 -17.90 -11.79
CA GLN A 729 37.81 -17.70 -10.38
C GLN A 729 37.71 -16.23 -9.96
N GLU A 730 38.21 -15.30 -10.79
CA GLU A 730 38.05 -13.84 -10.58
C GLU A 730 36.60 -13.42 -10.70
N GLU A 731 35.84 -14.01 -11.60
CA GLU A 731 34.42 -13.76 -11.78
C GLU A 731 33.61 -14.21 -10.56
N SER A 732 33.91 -15.43 -10.02
CA SER A 732 33.29 -15.94 -8.80
C SER A 732 33.58 -15.05 -7.59
N ALA A 733 34.84 -14.62 -7.39
CA ALA A 733 35.22 -13.73 -6.29
C ALA A 733 34.48 -12.39 -6.37
N SER A 734 34.32 -11.83 -7.58
CA SER A 734 33.55 -10.59 -7.79
C SER A 734 32.07 -10.75 -7.40
N TRP A 735 31.44 -11.90 -7.68
CA TRP A 735 30.06 -12.15 -7.31
C TRP A 735 29.90 -12.43 -5.80
N GLU A 736 30.90 -13.02 -5.17
CA GLU A 736 30.96 -13.22 -3.72
C GLU A 736 31.01 -11.88 -2.97
N GLU A 737 31.88 -10.96 -3.38
CA GLU A 737 31.96 -9.59 -2.84
C GLU A 737 30.61 -8.86 -2.94
N LEU A 738 29.83 -9.15 -3.97
CA LEU A 738 28.52 -8.54 -4.21
C LEU A 738 27.38 -9.30 -3.49
N SER A 739 27.69 -10.37 -2.78
CA SER A 739 26.67 -11.23 -2.15
C SER A 739 25.63 -11.78 -3.14
N CYS A 740 26.07 -12.11 -4.36
CA CYS A 740 25.26 -12.69 -5.44
C CYS A 740 25.50 -14.19 -5.56
N PRO A 741 24.93 -15.03 -4.70
CA PRO A 741 25.32 -16.45 -4.57
C PRO A 741 25.00 -17.28 -5.82
N TYR A 742 24.00 -16.87 -6.59
CA TYR A 742 23.61 -17.61 -7.80
C TYR A 742 24.64 -17.46 -8.92
N GLU A 743 25.03 -16.24 -9.27
CA GLU A 743 26.08 -15.97 -10.26
C GLU A 743 27.44 -16.45 -9.79
N GLN A 744 27.74 -16.33 -8.48
CA GLN A 744 28.94 -16.93 -7.87
C GLN A 744 29.01 -18.44 -8.14
N ALA A 745 27.92 -19.16 -7.84
CA ALA A 745 27.89 -20.62 -8.05
C ALA A 745 28.05 -20.99 -9.52
N LEU A 746 27.38 -20.28 -10.44
CA LEU A 746 27.51 -20.56 -11.87
C LEU A 746 28.91 -20.23 -12.43
N SER A 747 29.60 -19.23 -11.87
CA SER A 747 31.00 -18.95 -12.21
C SER A 747 31.94 -20.03 -11.67
N LEU A 748 31.75 -20.49 -10.42
CA LEU A 748 32.49 -21.62 -9.85
C LEU A 748 32.34 -22.90 -10.66
N PHE A 749 31.17 -23.12 -11.27
CA PHE A 749 30.89 -24.33 -12.05
C PHE A 749 31.76 -24.46 -13.32
N ASP A 750 32.30 -23.36 -13.83
CA ASP A 750 33.23 -23.34 -14.96
C ASP A 750 34.66 -23.74 -14.55
N GLY A 751 34.93 -23.98 -13.26
CA GLY A 751 36.21 -24.32 -12.71
C GLY A 751 36.47 -25.86 -12.64
N ASN A 752 37.36 -26.27 -11.73
CA ASN A 752 37.73 -27.66 -11.49
C ASN A 752 36.58 -28.47 -10.81
N GLU A 753 36.84 -29.77 -10.60
CA GLU A 753 35.83 -30.69 -10.04
C GLU A 753 35.33 -30.28 -8.64
N ASP A 754 36.22 -29.77 -7.77
CA ASP A 754 35.84 -29.32 -6.42
C ASP A 754 35.01 -28.04 -6.48
N ASN A 755 35.36 -27.14 -7.38
CA ASN A 755 34.57 -25.93 -7.64
C ASN A 755 33.16 -26.28 -8.15
N LYS A 756 33.03 -27.27 -9.05
CA LYS A 756 31.71 -27.74 -9.52
C LYS A 756 30.86 -28.33 -8.39
N ARG A 757 31.48 -29.05 -7.45
CA ARG A 757 30.74 -29.58 -6.27
C ARG A 757 30.29 -28.45 -5.34
N LYS A 758 31.15 -27.46 -5.07
CA LYS A 758 30.80 -26.27 -4.30
C LYS A 758 29.63 -25.48 -4.96
N ALA A 759 29.75 -25.23 -6.27
CA ALA A 759 28.72 -24.60 -7.08
C ALA A 759 27.36 -25.29 -6.94
N LEU A 760 27.36 -26.64 -7.12
CA LEU A 760 26.14 -27.43 -6.98
C LEU A 760 25.53 -27.30 -5.57
N SER A 761 26.35 -27.29 -4.53
CA SER A 761 25.89 -27.13 -3.15
C SER A 761 25.20 -25.78 -2.94
N ILE A 762 25.78 -24.68 -3.43
CA ILE A 762 25.15 -23.34 -3.36
C ILE A 762 23.83 -23.31 -4.13
N ILE A 763 23.78 -23.86 -5.34
CA ILE A 763 22.54 -23.90 -6.16
C ILE A 763 21.44 -24.70 -5.46
N GLN A 764 21.79 -25.79 -4.78
CA GLN A 764 20.85 -26.59 -4.01
C GLN A 764 20.34 -25.87 -2.76
N GLN A 765 21.20 -25.11 -2.07
CA GLN A 765 20.81 -24.27 -0.93
C GLN A 765 19.85 -23.16 -1.34
N LEU A 766 20.05 -22.57 -2.51
CA LEU A 766 19.14 -21.56 -3.07
C LEU A 766 17.79 -22.13 -3.53
N GLY A 767 17.66 -23.47 -3.63
CA GLY A 767 16.44 -24.11 -4.14
C GLY A 767 16.24 -23.94 -5.64
N ALA A 768 17.34 -23.83 -6.43
CA ALA A 768 17.31 -23.76 -7.88
C ALA A 768 17.24 -25.18 -8.48
N ASP A 769 16.09 -25.84 -8.34
CA ASP A 769 15.98 -27.27 -8.64
C ASP A 769 16.19 -27.57 -10.14
N ALA A 770 15.67 -26.75 -11.05
CA ALA A 770 15.89 -26.91 -12.50
C ALA A 770 17.38 -26.76 -12.87
N VAL A 771 18.03 -25.75 -12.30
CA VAL A 771 19.46 -25.51 -12.54
C VAL A 771 20.32 -26.60 -11.92
N SER A 772 19.95 -27.05 -10.70
CA SER A 772 20.62 -28.16 -10.03
C SER A 772 20.64 -29.42 -10.88
N GLU A 773 19.52 -29.80 -11.50
CA GLU A 773 19.43 -30.96 -12.38
C GLU A 773 20.28 -30.78 -13.65
N LYS A 774 20.25 -29.59 -14.25
CA LYS A 774 21.13 -29.30 -15.41
C LYS A 774 22.61 -29.46 -15.05
N LEU A 775 23.05 -28.87 -13.94
CA LEU A 775 24.45 -28.99 -13.50
C LEU A 775 24.83 -30.45 -13.18
N LYS A 776 23.97 -31.22 -12.57
CA LYS A 776 24.17 -32.64 -12.31
C LYS A 776 24.32 -33.43 -13.63
N MET A 777 23.51 -33.11 -14.66
CA MET A 777 23.65 -33.77 -15.98
C MET A 777 25.02 -33.43 -16.61
N GLU A 778 25.44 -32.18 -16.57
CA GLU A 778 26.74 -31.76 -17.09
C GLU A 778 27.92 -32.37 -16.32
N MET A 779 27.82 -32.52 -15.00
CA MET A 779 28.83 -33.26 -14.20
C MET A 779 28.89 -34.74 -14.56
N ARG A 780 27.73 -35.40 -14.76
CA ARG A 780 27.68 -36.79 -15.18
C ARG A 780 28.31 -37.00 -16.57
N SER A 781 27.97 -36.14 -17.53
CA SER A 781 28.52 -36.21 -18.89
C SER A 781 30.05 -35.96 -18.93
N SER A 782 30.57 -35.21 -17.95
CA SER A 782 32.00 -34.95 -17.76
C SER A 782 32.71 -36.08 -16.96
N GLY A 783 32.01 -37.16 -16.59
CA GLY A 783 32.61 -38.30 -15.88
C GLY A 783 32.83 -38.08 -14.37
N ILE A 784 32.34 -37.00 -13.79
CA ILE A 784 32.53 -36.69 -12.38
C ILE A 784 31.74 -37.65 -11.51
N LYS A 785 32.47 -38.34 -10.59
CA LYS A 785 31.89 -39.27 -9.59
C LYS A 785 31.61 -38.52 -8.29
N LYS A 786 30.71 -39.08 -7.44
CA LYS A 786 30.32 -38.50 -6.12
C LYS A 786 29.68 -37.13 -6.22
N ILE A 787 28.66 -36.98 -7.07
CA ILE A 787 27.85 -35.77 -7.20
C ILE A 787 26.98 -35.57 -5.94
N PRO A 788 26.99 -34.39 -5.31
CA PRO A 788 26.13 -34.09 -4.14
C PRO A 788 24.65 -34.33 -4.42
N ARG A 789 23.99 -35.11 -3.53
CA ARG A 789 22.58 -35.49 -3.76
C ARG A 789 21.57 -34.41 -3.47
N GLY A 790 21.98 -33.34 -2.82
CA GLY A 790 21.09 -32.25 -2.40
C GLY A 790 20.37 -32.53 -1.09
N ILE A 791 19.76 -31.48 -0.56
CA ILE A 791 18.99 -31.55 0.68
C ILE A 791 17.64 -32.23 0.37
N ARG A 792 17.28 -33.25 1.17
CA ARG A 792 15.99 -33.96 1.01
C ARG A 792 14.83 -32.98 1.24
N GLU A 793 13.70 -33.20 0.57
CA GLU A 793 12.51 -32.37 0.66
C GLU A 793 11.99 -32.22 2.10
N SER A 794 12.04 -33.34 2.88
CA SER A 794 11.71 -33.33 4.31
C SER A 794 12.62 -32.43 5.16
N THR A 795 13.85 -32.16 4.70
CA THR A 795 14.81 -31.27 5.36
C THR A 795 14.60 -29.82 4.94
N LYS A 796 14.12 -29.57 3.71
CA LYS A 796 13.79 -28.22 3.21
C LYS A 796 12.57 -27.60 3.92
N ILE A 797 11.59 -28.41 4.34
CA ILE A 797 10.37 -27.96 5.04
C ILE A 797 10.68 -27.47 6.46
N ASN A 798 11.79 -27.91 7.04
CA ASN A 798 12.21 -27.54 8.37
C ASN A 798 12.88 -26.16 8.36
N PRO A 799 12.42 -25.17 9.15
CA PRO A 799 12.99 -23.80 9.18
C PRO A 799 14.49 -23.73 9.43
N ALA A 800 15.04 -24.67 10.22
CA ALA A 800 16.47 -24.76 10.52
C ALA A 800 17.21 -25.78 9.62
N GLN A 801 16.56 -26.33 8.61
CA GLN A 801 17.11 -27.33 7.69
C GLN A 801 17.77 -28.53 8.40
N LEU A 802 17.19 -28.96 9.51
CA LEU A 802 17.61 -30.15 10.22
C LEU A 802 17.20 -31.42 9.45
N THR A 803 18.13 -32.37 9.32
CA THR A 803 17.81 -33.68 8.72
C THR A 803 16.92 -34.50 9.65
N ASN A 804 16.21 -35.51 9.13
CA ASN A 804 15.40 -36.40 9.96
C ASN A 804 16.20 -36.95 11.13
N ARG A 805 17.47 -37.29 10.90
CA ARG A 805 18.35 -37.85 11.93
C ARG A 805 18.75 -36.82 12.99
N GLU A 806 18.93 -35.57 12.59
CA GLU A 806 19.15 -34.43 13.53
C GLU A 806 17.87 -34.13 14.30
N LEU A 807 16.69 -34.26 13.68
CA LEU A 807 15.39 -34.13 14.38
C LEU A 807 15.21 -35.25 15.43
N ASP A 808 15.54 -36.52 15.08
CA ASP A 808 15.50 -37.62 16.04
C ASP A 808 16.41 -37.35 17.24
N VAL A 809 17.63 -36.89 16.98
CA VAL A 809 18.59 -36.51 18.05
C VAL A 809 18.07 -35.34 18.87
N LEU A 810 17.52 -34.32 18.23
CA LEU A 810 16.98 -33.13 18.90
C LEU A 810 15.76 -33.46 19.78
N GLN A 811 14.91 -34.38 19.36
CA GLN A 811 13.76 -34.86 20.13
C GLN A 811 14.23 -35.58 21.40
N LEU A 812 15.29 -36.39 21.29
CA LEU A 812 15.86 -37.07 22.47
C LEU A 812 16.60 -36.10 23.39
N LEU A 813 17.23 -35.06 22.86
CA LEU A 813 17.83 -33.97 23.64
C LEU A 813 16.78 -33.21 24.43
N LYS A 814 15.56 -32.99 23.89
CA LYS A 814 14.43 -32.41 24.61
C LYS A 814 14.08 -33.19 25.87
N ASN A 815 14.18 -34.50 25.83
CA ASN A 815 13.90 -35.41 26.95
C ASN A 815 15.08 -35.49 27.94
N GLY A 816 16.16 -34.73 27.76
CA GLY A 816 17.31 -34.73 28.65
C GLY A 816 18.25 -35.94 28.48
N THR A 817 18.11 -36.70 27.42
CA THR A 817 18.82 -37.97 27.19
C THR A 817 20.32 -37.74 26.93
N HIS A 818 21.20 -38.59 27.53
CA HIS A 818 22.65 -38.52 27.34
C HIS A 818 23.13 -39.17 26.03
N ASN A 819 24.27 -38.73 25.51
CA ASN A 819 24.80 -39.20 24.21
C ASN A 819 24.88 -40.71 24.06
N LYS A 820 25.18 -41.42 25.16
CA LYS A 820 25.27 -42.87 25.17
C LYS A 820 23.90 -43.54 24.97
N GLU A 821 22.90 -43.05 25.63
CA GLU A 821 21.52 -43.48 25.49
C GLU A 821 20.90 -43.11 24.14
N ILE A 822 21.20 -41.91 23.63
CA ILE A 822 20.82 -41.49 22.28
C ILE A 822 21.43 -42.44 21.24
N ALA A 823 22.71 -42.79 21.42
CA ALA A 823 23.42 -43.69 20.55
C ALA A 823 22.80 -45.11 20.54
N GLU A 824 22.44 -45.63 21.69
CA GLU A 824 21.72 -46.91 21.85
C GLU A 824 20.35 -46.88 21.22
N THR A 825 19.55 -45.82 21.52
CA THR A 825 18.19 -45.66 21.00
C THR A 825 18.16 -45.53 19.49
N LEU A 826 19.13 -44.84 18.90
CA LEU A 826 19.17 -44.58 17.48
C LEU A 826 20.06 -45.56 16.70
N PHE A 827 20.64 -46.60 17.37
CA PHE A 827 21.54 -47.59 16.78
C PHE A 827 22.74 -47.00 16.02
N ILE A 828 23.39 -45.98 16.63
CA ILE A 828 24.57 -45.30 16.08
C ILE A 828 25.68 -45.16 17.14
N SER A 829 26.90 -44.80 16.72
CA SER A 829 27.99 -44.62 17.68
C SER A 829 27.82 -43.31 18.47
N PRO A 830 28.29 -43.21 19.74
CA PRO A 830 28.29 -41.97 20.51
C PRO A 830 29.00 -40.82 19.78
N LYS A 831 30.05 -41.09 19.03
CA LYS A 831 30.78 -40.13 18.21
C LYS A 831 29.90 -39.57 17.08
N THR A 832 29.04 -40.44 16.51
CA THR A 832 28.07 -39.98 15.49
C THR A 832 26.99 -39.05 16.09
N VAL A 833 26.58 -39.32 17.36
CA VAL A 833 25.67 -38.45 18.10
C VAL A 833 26.31 -37.06 18.33
N ASP A 834 27.60 -37.02 18.72
CA ASP A 834 28.33 -35.77 18.88
C ASP A 834 28.41 -34.97 17.58
N HIS A 835 28.63 -35.64 16.45
CA HIS A 835 28.58 -34.98 15.13
C HIS A 835 27.18 -34.37 14.82
N HIS A 836 26.10 -35.12 15.11
CA HIS A 836 24.75 -34.59 14.89
C HIS A 836 24.45 -33.42 15.83
N ILE A 837 24.83 -33.48 17.10
CA ILE A 837 24.67 -32.40 18.03
C ILE A 837 25.44 -31.17 17.58
N SER A 838 26.68 -31.29 17.17
CA SER A 838 27.47 -30.18 16.63
C SER A 838 26.84 -29.55 15.40
N SER A 839 26.29 -30.36 14.50
CA SER A 839 25.55 -29.93 13.33
C SER A 839 24.23 -29.17 13.70
N ILE A 840 23.49 -29.68 14.69
CA ILE A 840 22.27 -29.06 15.22
C ILE A 840 22.60 -27.68 15.82
N LEU A 841 23.63 -27.59 16.66
CA LEU A 841 24.06 -26.33 17.30
C LEU A 841 24.43 -25.30 16.24
N PHE A 842 25.17 -25.71 15.21
CA PHE A 842 25.56 -24.84 14.10
C PHE A 842 24.35 -24.37 13.28
N LYS A 843 23.42 -25.28 12.94
CA LYS A 843 22.24 -24.94 12.12
C LYS A 843 21.22 -24.06 12.85
N LEU A 844 21.14 -24.15 14.16
CA LEU A 844 20.30 -23.32 15.02
C LEU A 844 21.01 -22.06 15.52
N ASP A 845 22.28 -21.88 15.18
CA ASP A 845 23.14 -20.76 15.62
C ASP A 845 23.15 -20.61 17.14
N VAL A 846 23.36 -21.68 17.87
CA VAL A 846 23.36 -21.71 19.34
C VAL A 846 24.56 -22.44 19.89
N SER A 847 24.96 -22.07 21.13
CA SER A 847 26.20 -22.55 21.76
C SER A 847 25.99 -23.72 22.72
N SER A 848 24.76 -24.16 23.01
CA SER A 848 24.49 -25.23 23.96
C SER A 848 23.24 -26.06 23.61
N ARG A 849 23.20 -27.31 24.09
CA ARG A 849 22.08 -28.25 23.88
C ARG A 849 20.75 -27.71 24.38
N ALA A 850 20.75 -27.08 25.56
CA ALA A 850 19.54 -26.49 26.12
C ALA A 850 19.03 -25.31 25.27
N LYS A 851 19.93 -24.48 24.74
CA LYS A 851 19.57 -23.39 23.81
C LYS A 851 19.07 -23.96 22.47
N ALA A 852 19.61 -25.08 22.00
CA ALA A 852 19.12 -25.73 20.77
C ALA A 852 17.70 -26.24 20.91
N VAL A 853 17.33 -26.82 22.03
CA VAL A 853 15.97 -27.25 22.34
C VAL A 853 15.03 -26.06 22.42
N ALA A 854 15.42 -24.99 23.13
CA ALA A 854 14.63 -23.77 23.26
C ALA A 854 14.40 -23.06 21.90
N GLU A 855 15.44 -22.95 21.09
CA GLU A 855 15.35 -22.32 19.76
C GLU A 855 14.52 -23.17 18.79
N ALA A 856 14.66 -24.48 18.84
CA ALA A 856 13.83 -25.38 18.05
C ALA A 856 12.33 -25.34 18.43
N ALA A 857 12.04 -25.15 19.71
CA ALA A 857 10.66 -24.93 20.18
C ALA A 857 10.13 -23.57 19.70
N ARG A 858 10.96 -22.49 19.79
CA ARG A 858 10.62 -21.17 19.26
C ARG A 858 10.32 -21.18 17.75
N LEU A 859 11.06 -21.96 16.99
CA LEU A 859 10.85 -22.15 15.54
C LEU A 859 9.73 -23.12 15.17
N GLY A 860 9.02 -23.67 16.15
CA GLY A 860 7.94 -24.65 15.92
C GLY A 860 8.42 -26.02 15.39
N ILE A 861 9.72 -26.31 15.48
CA ILE A 861 10.34 -27.56 15.02
C ILE A 861 10.07 -28.70 16.03
N LEU A 862 10.06 -28.35 17.30
CA LEU A 862 9.69 -29.24 18.41
C LEU A 862 8.32 -28.80 18.94
N LYS A 863 7.38 -29.73 18.98
CA LYS A 863 6.05 -29.54 19.62
C LYS A 863 6.13 -29.68 21.11
#